data_e06f98e3fb32a6830abae4856ff5e19f
#
_entry.id   e06f98e3fb32a6830abae4856ff5e19f
#
_cell.length_a   1.000
_cell.length_b   1.000
_cell.length_c   1.000
_cell.angle_alpha   90.00
_cell.angle_beta   90.00
_cell.angle_gamma   90.00
#
_symmetry.space_group_name_H-M   'P 1'
#
loop_
_entity.id
_entity.type
_entity.pdbx_description
1 polymer ?
#
loop_
_entity_poly.entity_id
_entity_poly.type
_entity_poly.pdbx_seq_one_letter_code
_entity_poly.pdbx_strand_id
1 'polypeptide(L)'
;MSEIVWRAEPLAIAASNIQDFTNTLGAKDYDDLLAKAAADPDWFWDQTIRYMGFVFEKPYDRVRDLSKGAAWTTWCLGGTTNATLSLLDKHRDTPTYDKDAVRFEAEDGTVRVWTYEELDHQTCRLAAALTELGLGPDDKVGIYMPMVPEVVAAFFATARIGAVAVPLFSGFGHEAIATRLNDAGATAVITIDGTQRRGRLIPMKPVMDQALTNVPSVRHQIVLRSHDVALAWDDNRDHDWAGIVAGKPNFVPAVIVDAEHPLLLVYTSGTTGKPKGTILTHVGFTVKIGFDLLVCMDLKPDDRMMWISDFGWVVGPMITTVCCLAGATMVLVEGTPDYPEPDRMWRLCEEHKVSFLGVAPTTIRGLMQAGTDDVEKWDLGGLHVVASTGEPWTDEAWKWCFEHVCRRRAPLFNWTGGTEIGGGILVSTFMHPLKPCCFGGAVPGMEADILDDAGQPVATGEVGELVLRAPSIGLTRGLWRDPERYMETYWSQYPDIWRHGDWASRDADGLWYVHGRSDDTLKIGGKRTGPAEIEGLVMATGLITEAAAIGLPDPRAGQSVMCVCIPSPGVAADENTANQVRDAVAAGLGHAFRPKDVLFVSDLPKTRNMKIMRRVVKAAAQGQSSGDLTALVNPKAVDEVARAAGQVWLISPCAETNSMGSYQRKVILVDGALDAAILPD
;
A
#
# COMPACT_ATOMS: atom_id res chain seq x y z
N MET A 1 -10.79 11.33 26.09
CA MET A 1 -10.16 10.01 25.78
C MET A 1 -11.27 9.06 25.38
N SER A 2 -11.17 8.44 24.22
CA SER A 2 -12.15 7.45 23.74
C SER A 2 -12.13 6.22 24.66
N GLU A 3 -13.32 5.61 24.87
CA GLU A 3 -13.46 4.41 25.69
C GLU A 3 -13.02 3.18 24.92
N ILE A 4 -12.61 2.13 25.65
CA ILE A 4 -12.37 0.81 25.07
C ILE A 4 -13.70 0.24 24.60
N VAL A 5 -13.81 -0.09 23.31
CA VAL A 5 -15.05 -0.55 22.67
C VAL A 5 -15.04 -2.06 22.40
N TRP A 6 -13.87 -2.70 22.46
CA TRP A 6 -13.74 -4.14 22.25
C TRP A 6 -12.57 -4.75 23.02
N ARG A 7 -12.76 -5.97 23.47
CA ARG A 7 -11.73 -6.87 24.01
C ARG A 7 -12.00 -8.28 23.51
N ALA A 8 -10.94 -9.02 23.20
CA ALA A 8 -11.08 -10.42 22.86
C ALA A 8 -11.54 -11.24 24.09
N GLU A 9 -12.39 -12.21 23.84
CA GLU A 9 -12.75 -13.20 24.85
C GLU A 9 -11.53 -14.08 25.17
N PRO A 10 -11.39 -14.55 26.42
CA PRO A 10 -10.24 -15.36 26.84
C PRO A 10 -9.98 -16.59 25.95
N LEU A 11 -11.03 -17.22 25.43
CA LEU A 11 -10.90 -18.37 24.51
C LEU A 11 -10.35 -17.94 23.14
N ALA A 12 -10.75 -16.77 22.65
CA ALA A 12 -10.23 -16.24 21.39
C ALA A 12 -8.74 -15.88 21.52
N ILE A 13 -8.35 -15.26 22.66
CA ILE A 13 -6.94 -15.02 22.95
C ILE A 13 -6.15 -16.33 22.96
N ALA A 14 -6.61 -17.31 23.72
CA ALA A 14 -5.94 -18.61 23.86
C ALA A 14 -5.82 -19.39 22.53
N ALA A 15 -6.75 -19.17 21.59
CA ALA A 15 -6.77 -19.80 20.26
C ALA A 15 -5.99 -18.99 19.20
N SER A 16 -5.50 -17.80 19.54
CA SER A 16 -4.82 -16.92 18.58
C SER A 16 -3.37 -17.34 18.36
N ASN A 17 -2.89 -17.12 17.13
CA ASN A 17 -1.51 -17.43 16.74
C ASN A 17 -0.51 -16.59 17.53
N ILE A 18 -0.84 -15.33 17.89
CA ILE A 18 0.05 -14.49 18.71
C ILE A 18 0.20 -15.03 20.12
N GLN A 19 -0.85 -15.60 20.71
CA GLN A 19 -0.75 -16.24 22.03
C GLN A 19 0.06 -17.53 21.95
N ASP A 20 -0.16 -18.35 20.93
CA ASP A 20 0.62 -19.58 20.70
C ASP A 20 2.11 -19.27 20.50
N PHE A 21 2.42 -18.26 19.68
CA PHE A 21 3.79 -17.78 19.49
C PHE A 21 4.39 -17.26 20.80
N THR A 22 3.65 -16.47 21.57
CA THR A 22 4.07 -15.94 22.87
C THR A 22 4.43 -17.09 23.85
N ASN A 23 3.57 -18.11 23.90
CA ASN A 23 3.79 -19.30 24.70
C ASN A 23 5.03 -20.10 24.24
N THR A 24 5.20 -20.26 22.93
CA THR A 24 6.33 -20.98 22.31
C THR A 24 7.65 -20.32 22.66
N LEU A 25 7.70 -18.99 22.75
CA LEU A 25 8.88 -18.24 23.16
C LEU A 25 9.01 -18.10 24.68
N GLY A 26 8.11 -18.69 25.46
CA GLY A 26 8.11 -18.62 26.91
C GLY A 26 7.95 -17.20 27.46
N ALA A 27 7.27 -16.33 26.70
CA ALA A 27 6.89 -15.01 27.16
C ALA A 27 5.57 -15.07 27.94
N LYS A 28 5.41 -14.19 28.95
CA LYS A 28 4.23 -14.16 29.85
C LYS A 28 3.05 -13.47 29.20
N ASP A 29 3.32 -12.41 28.47
CA ASP A 29 2.36 -11.52 27.81
C ASP A 29 3.03 -10.80 26.65
N TYR A 30 2.31 -9.88 26.00
CA TYR A 30 2.81 -9.12 24.87
C TYR A 30 3.99 -8.21 25.23
N ASP A 31 3.98 -7.59 26.40
CA ASP A 31 5.07 -6.70 26.83
C ASP A 31 6.35 -7.49 27.11
N ASP A 32 6.25 -8.68 27.72
CA ASP A 32 7.39 -9.58 27.91
C ASP A 32 7.91 -10.10 26.56
N LEU A 33 7.03 -10.34 25.59
CA LEU A 33 7.43 -10.70 24.21
C LEU A 33 8.22 -9.56 23.55
N LEU A 34 7.74 -8.32 23.64
CA LEU A 34 8.46 -7.14 23.15
C LEU A 34 9.83 -6.99 23.82
N ALA A 35 9.87 -7.13 25.15
CA ALA A 35 11.12 -7.02 25.92
C ALA A 35 12.14 -8.10 25.52
N LYS A 36 11.71 -9.35 25.34
CA LYS A 36 12.57 -10.45 24.89
C LYS A 36 13.08 -10.24 23.46
N ALA A 37 12.21 -9.79 22.56
CA ALA A 37 12.58 -9.49 21.18
C ALA A 37 13.63 -8.38 21.10
N ALA A 38 13.51 -7.34 21.94
CA ALA A 38 14.45 -6.24 21.99
C ALA A 38 15.79 -6.66 22.67
N ALA A 39 15.74 -7.54 23.68
CA ALA A 39 16.93 -8.01 24.38
C ALA A 39 17.83 -8.90 23.52
N ASP A 40 17.24 -9.73 22.67
CA ASP A 40 17.97 -10.62 21.75
C ASP A 40 17.24 -10.71 20.40
N PRO A 41 17.43 -9.72 19.50
CA PRO A 41 16.81 -9.72 18.18
C PRO A 41 17.26 -10.90 17.29
N ASP A 42 18.47 -11.42 17.46
CA ASP A 42 18.96 -12.57 16.68
C ASP A 42 18.17 -13.82 17.05
N TRP A 43 18.03 -14.09 18.35
CA TRP A 43 17.19 -15.18 18.84
C TRP A 43 15.72 -15.01 18.40
N PHE A 44 15.16 -13.81 18.53
CA PHE A 44 13.77 -13.54 18.19
C PHE A 44 13.47 -13.85 16.72
N TRP A 45 14.28 -13.35 15.78
CA TRP A 45 14.07 -13.59 14.36
C TRP A 45 14.38 -15.03 13.95
N ASP A 46 15.36 -15.72 14.59
CA ASP A 46 15.57 -17.16 14.40
C ASP A 46 14.33 -17.97 14.79
N GLN A 47 13.75 -17.68 15.97
CA GLN A 47 12.54 -18.36 16.42
C GLN A 47 11.33 -18.04 15.52
N THR A 48 11.21 -16.81 15.06
CA THR A 48 10.14 -16.38 14.13
C THR A 48 10.23 -17.15 12.81
N ILE A 49 11.40 -17.22 12.21
CA ILE A 49 11.65 -18.00 10.96
C ILE A 49 11.25 -19.47 11.15
N ARG A 50 11.65 -20.07 12.25
CA ARG A 50 11.33 -21.48 12.58
C ARG A 50 9.85 -21.70 12.82
N TYR A 51 9.22 -20.84 13.58
CA TYR A 51 7.78 -20.94 13.89
C TYR A 51 6.92 -20.89 12.63
N MET A 52 7.26 -20.06 11.66
CA MET A 52 6.54 -19.97 10.38
C MET A 52 6.88 -21.09 9.39
N GLY A 53 7.85 -21.95 9.72
CA GLY A 53 8.28 -23.02 8.83
C GLY A 53 8.84 -22.50 7.50
N PHE A 54 9.61 -21.41 7.53
CA PHE A 54 10.28 -20.92 6.34
C PHE A 54 11.38 -21.88 5.90
N VAL A 55 11.43 -22.20 4.61
CA VAL A 55 12.29 -23.24 4.05
C VAL A 55 13.57 -22.66 3.47
N PHE A 56 14.71 -23.13 3.96
CA PHE A 56 16.03 -22.88 3.38
C PHE A 56 16.53 -24.14 2.66
N GLU A 57 17.15 -23.97 1.52
CA GLU A 57 17.94 -25.05 0.89
C GLU A 57 19.21 -25.33 1.71
N LYS A 58 19.93 -24.24 2.06
CA LYS A 58 21.02 -24.28 3.02
C LYS A 58 20.68 -23.31 4.16
N PRO A 59 20.61 -23.78 5.42
CA PRO A 59 20.43 -22.92 6.57
C PRO A 59 21.51 -21.83 6.67
N TYR A 60 21.16 -20.67 7.26
CA TYR A 60 22.11 -19.60 7.53
C TYR A 60 23.05 -19.94 8.69
N ASP A 61 24.25 -19.36 8.64
CA ASP A 61 25.26 -19.50 9.69
C ASP A 61 25.05 -18.46 10.81
N ARG A 62 24.47 -17.30 10.48
CA ARG A 62 24.21 -16.17 11.39
C ARG A 62 22.95 -15.42 10.96
N VAL A 63 22.13 -15.01 11.97
CA VAL A 63 20.83 -14.37 11.71
C VAL A 63 21.00 -12.98 11.10
N ARG A 64 21.90 -12.14 11.68
CA ARG A 64 22.13 -10.80 11.12
C ARG A 64 23.60 -10.37 11.26
N ASP A 65 23.98 -9.38 10.44
CA ASP A 65 25.27 -8.72 10.50
C ASP A 65 25.09 -7.19 10.45
N LEU A 66 25.58 -6.53 11.49
CA LEU A 66 25.58 -5.08 11.67
C LEU A 66 26.93 -4.43 11.36
N SER A 67 27.90 -5.18 10.84
CA SER A 67 29.28 -4.69 10.63
C SER A 67 29.38 -3.45 9.73
N LYS A 68 28.36 -3.21 8.89
CA LYS A 68 28.25 -2.05 8.01
C LYS A 68 27.34 -0.94 8.55
N GLY A 69 26.94 -1.02 9.85
CA GLY A 69 25.98 -0.11 10.47
C GLY A 69 24.52 -0.54 10.30
N ALA A 70 23.62 0.05 11.09
CA ALA A 70 22.20 -0.30 11.15
C ALA A 70 21.49 -0.19 9.79
N ALA A 71 21.81 0.84 9.01
CA ALA A 71 21.21 1.09 7.69
C ALA A 71 21.51 -0.03 6.67
N TRP A 72 22.61 -0.73 6.82
CA TRP A 72 23.10 -1.74 5.88
C TRP A 72 23.15 -3.14 6.49
N THR A 73 22.26 -3.40 7.43
CA THR A 73 22.12 -4.71 8.05
C THR A 73 21.76 -5.77 7.03
N THR A 74 22.47 -6.89 7.06
CA THR A 74 22.17 -8.08 6.26
C THR A 74 21.65 -9.21 7.15
N TRP A 75 20.81 -10.07 6.61
CA TRP A 75 20.09 -11.10 7.35
C TRP A 75 20.32 -12.49 6.79
N CYS A 76 20.25 -13.52 7.67
CA CYS A 76 20.38 -14.93 7.31
C CYS A 76 21.65 -15.26 6.51
N LEU A 77 22.80 -14.76 6.98
CA LEU A 77 24.08 -14.85 6.29
C LEU A 77 24.49 -16.30 6.03
N GLY A 78 24.90 -16.54 4.78
CA GLY A 78 25.30 -17.89 4.32
C GLY A 78 24.13 -18.81 4.03
N GLY A 79 22.90 -18.38 4.32
CA GLY A 79 21.67 -19.08 3.97
C GLY A 79 21.35 -18.94 2.50
N THR A 80 20.80 -19.99 1.90
CA THR A 80 20.29 -19.97 0.54
C THR A 80 18.87 -20.52 0.48
N THR A 81 18.03 -19.92 -0.36
CA THR A 81 16.61 -20.25 -0.46
C THR A 81 16.05 -19.80 -1.81
N ASN A 82 14.77 -20.05 -2.00
CA ASN A 82 13.89 -19.32 -2.89
C ASN A 82 12.53 -19.23 -2.19
N ALA A 83 11.90 -18.08 -2.17
CA ALA A 83 10.62 -17.89 -1.47
C ALA A 83 9.56 -18.93 -1.89
N THR A 84 9.58 -19.39 -3.16
CA THR A 84 8.63 -20.39 -3.65
C THR A 84 8.73 -21.75 -2.95
N LEU A 85 9.89 -22.08 -2.33
CA LEU A 85 10.02 -23.27 -1.50
C LEU A 85 9.05 -23.22 -0.31
N SER A 86 8.90 -22.03 0.29
CA SER A 86 8.01 -21.79 1.43
C SER A 86 6.57 -21.50 1.03
N LEU A 87 6.33 -21.05 -0.20
CA LEU A 87 5.01 -20.60 -0.65
C LEU A 87 4.24 -21.68 -1.43
N LEU A 88 4.94 -22.55 -2.15
CA LEU A 88 4.35 -23.59 -2.99
C LEU A 88 4.90 -24.97 -2.67
N ASP A 89 6.23 -25.17 -2.76
CA ASP A 89 6.84 -26.50 -2.73
C ASP A 89 6.58 -27.25 -1.41
N LYS A 90 6.56 -26.54 -0.27
CA LYS A 90 6.25 -27.14 1.04
C LYS A 90 4.84 -27.72 1.14
N HIS A 91 3.93 -27.32 0.26
CA HIS A 91 2.54 -27.80 0.27
C HIS A 91 2.33 -29.04 -0.57
N ARG A 92 3.29 -29.39 -1.44
CA ARG A 92 3.24 -30.66 -2.19
C ARG A 92 3.19 -31.82 -1.21
N ASP A 93 2.49 -32.85 -1.58
CA ASP A 93 2.30 -34.05 -0.74
C ASP A 93 1.61 -33.77 0.62
N THR A 94 0.92 -32.62 0.75
CA THR A 94 0.10 -32.29 1.93
C THR A 94 -1.35 -32.06 1.52
N PRO A 95 -2.32 -32.15 2.46
CA PRO A 95 -3.72 -31.85 2.16
C PRO A 95 -3.97 -30.42 1.64
N THR A 96 -3.05 -29.48 1.89
CA THR A 96 -3.13 -28.11 1.39
C THR A 96 -3.03 -28.06 -0.14
N TYR A 97 -2.37 -29.03 -0.76
CA TYR A 97 -2.17 -29.03 -2.22
C TYR A 97 -3.49 -29.14 -3.00
N ASP A 98 -4.48 -29.84 -2.44
CA ASP A 98 -5.82 -29.98 -3.01
C ASP A 98 -6.78 -28.83 -2.66
N LYS A 99 -6.37 -27.91 -1.74
CA LYS A 99 -7.23 -26.77 -1.32
C LYS A 99 -7.25 -25.66 -2.37
N ASP A 100 -8.31 -24.86 -2.34
CA ASP A 100 -8.37 -23.60 -3.09
C ASP A 100 -7.21 -22.69 -2.66
N ALA A 101 -6.30 -22.37 -3.56
CA ALA A 101 -5.29 -21.33 -3.36
C ALA A 101 -5.86 -19.95 -3.75
N VAL A 102 -6.57 -19.89 -4.88
CA VAL A 102 -7.14 -18.68 -5.44
C VAL A 102 -8.60 -18.91 -5.79
N ARG A 103 -9.45 -18.03 -5.28
CA ARG A 103 -10.83 -17.83 -5.76
C ARG A 103 -10.90 -16.44 -6.37
N PHE A 104 -11.24 -16.36 -7.63
CA PHE A 104 -11.30 -15.10 -8.38
C PHE A 104 -12.72 -14.86 -8.84
N GLU A 105 -13.18 -13.61 -8.72
CA GLU A 105 -14.42 -13.16 -9.35
C GLU A 105 -14.17 -11.94 -10.23
N ALA A 106 -14.51 -12.07 -11.51
CA ALA A 106 -14.47 -10.99 -12.48
C ALA A 106 -15.60 -9.97 -12.21
N GLU A 107 -15.53 -8.79 -12.83
CA GLU A 107 -16.56 -7.76 -12.65
C GLU A 107 -17.94 -8.20 -13.16
N ASP A 108 -18.00 -9.10 -14.12
CA ASP A 108 -19.23 -9.68 -14.67
C ASP A 108 -19.82 -10.84 -13.85
N GLY A 109 -19.18 -11.18 -12.70
CA GLY A 109 -19.57 -12.28 -11.83
C GLY A 109 -19.00 -13.65 -12.23
N THR A 110 -18.19 -13.74 -13.27
CA THR A 110 -17.53 -15.00 -13.63
C THR A 110 -16.55 -15.41 -12.55
N VAL A 111 -16.70 -16.63 -12.00
CA VAL A 111 -15.84 -17.19 -10.95
C VAL A 111 -14.87 -18.20 -11.53
N ARG A 112 -13.59 -18.07 -11.14
CA ARG A 112 -12.54 -19.09 -11.41
C ARG A 112 -11.90 -19.49 -10.09
N VAL A 113 -11.54 -20.76 -9.98
CA VAL A 113 -10.88 -21.31 -8.79
C VAL A 113 -9.65 -22.07 -9.22
N TRP A 114 -8.53 -21.81 -8.58
CA TRP A 114 -7.30 -22.60 -8.69
C TRP A 114 -6.96 -23.22 -7.35
N THR A 115 -6.69 -24.51 -7.35
CA THR A 115 -6.08 -25.19 -6.20
C THR A 115 -4.61 -24.80 -6.06
N TYR A 116 -3.97 -25.18 -4.94
CA TYR A 116 -2.51 -25.03 -4.80
C TYR A 116 -1.77 -25.83 -5.88
N GLU A 117 -2.26 -27.02 -6.25
CA GLU A 117 -1.72 -27.80 -7.35
C GLU A 117 -1.77 -27.03 -8.67
N GLU A 118 -2.94 -26.47 -9.01
CA GLU A 118 -3.09 -25.70 -10.25
C GLU A 118 -2.19 -24.45 -10.25
N LEU A 119 -2.14 -23.70 -9.15
CA LEU A 119 -1.26 -22.54 -9.01
C LEU A 119 0.22 -22.92 -9.18
N ASP A 120 0.65 -24.00 -8.57
CA ASP A 120 2.02 -24.50 -8.69
C ASP A 120 2.33 -24.95 -10.13
N HIS A 121 1.41 -25.65 -10.79
CA HIS A 121 1.55 -26.06 -12.18
C HIS A 121 1.66 -24.86 -13.13
N GLN A 122 0.79 -23.85 -12.98
CA GLN A 122 0.85 -22.63 -13.80
C GLN A 122 2.15 -21.86 -13.55
N THR A 123 2.58 -21.76 -12.28
CA THR A 123 3.86 -21.17 -11.90
C THR A 123 5.04 -21.90 -12.57
N CYS A 124 5.09 -23.22 -12.49
CA CYS A 124 6.18 -24.00 -13.04
C CYS A 124 6.23 -23.94 -14.57
N ARG A 125 5.08 -24.02 -15.24
CA ARG A 125 4.99 -23.90 -16.71
C ARG A 125 5.50 -22.55 -17.18
N LEU A 126 5.08 -21.46 -16.50
CA LEU A 126 5.56 -20.13 -16.85
C LEU A 126 7.04 -19.95 -16.52
N ALA A 127 7.53 -20.45 -15.39
CA ALA A 127 8.96 -20.43 -15.03
C ALA A 127 9.82 -21.12 -16.09
N ALA A 128 9.38 -22.30 -16.58
CA ALA A 128 10.06 -22.99 -17.68
C ALA A 128 10.11 -22.14 -18.96
N ALA A 129 9.00 -21.51 -19.31
CA ALA A 129 8.91 -20.63 -20.48
C ALA A 129 9.85 -19.41 -20.34
N LEU A 130 9.85 -18.76 -19.18
CA LEU A 130 10.75 -17.61 -18.92
C LEU A 130 12.22 -18.02 -18.99
N THR A 131 12.58 -19.21 -18.47
CA THR A 131 13.94 -19.75 -18.56
C THR A 131 14.34 -20.02 -20.01
N GLU A 132 13.45 -20.54 -20.84
CA GLU A 132 13.71 -20.76 -22.28
C GLU A 132 13.89 -19.43 -23.05
N LEU A 133 13.26 -18.34 -22.58
CA LEU A 133 13.50 -16.99 -23.10
C LEU A 133 14.85 -16.39 -22.61
N GLY A 134 15.61 -17.15 -21.81
CA GLY A 134 16.93 -16.74 -21.30
C GLY A 134 16.88 -15.84 -20.10
N LEU A 135 15.75 -15.81 -19.35
CA LEU A 135 15.61 -15.02 -18.13
C LEU A 135 16.09 -15.82 -16.90
N GLY A 136 16.64 -15.13 -15.91
CA GLY A 136 17.20 -15.72 -14.69
C GLY A 136 17.47 -14.69 -13.59
N PRO A 137 18.37 -14.98 -12.62
CA PRO A 137 18.57 -14.20 -11.39
C PRO A 137 18.94 -12.72 -11.60
N ASP A 138 19.63 -12.40 -12.69
CA ASP A 138 20.06 -11.02 -12.99
C ASP A 138 18.97 -10.17 -13.64
N ASP A 139 17.86 -10.78 -14.05
CA ASP A 139 16.77 -10.12 -14.76
C ASP A 139 15.77 -9.46 -13.84
N LYS A 140 15.13 -8.38 -14.31
CA LYS A 140 14.00 -7.71 -13.68
C LYS A 140 12.81 -7.83 -14.61
N VAL A 141 11.72 -8.35 -14.07
CA VAL A 141 10.49 -8.62 -14.83
C VAL A 141 9.39 -7.68 -14.37
N GLY A 142 8.97 -6.75 -15.23
CA GLY A 142 7.83 -5.88 -14.97
C GLY A 142 6.53 -6.69 -15.00
N ILE A 143 5.67 -6.53 -14.00
CA ILE A 143 4.36 -7.19 -13.94
C ILE A 143 3.29 -6.11 -13.95
N TYR A 144 2.60 -5.95 -15.09
CA TYR A 144 1.55 -4.96 -15.32
C TYR A 144 0.23 -5.69 -15.58
N MET A 145 -0.41 -6.13 -14.51
CA MET A 145 -1.62 -6.96 -14.52
C MET A 145 -2.58 -6.56 -13.39
N PRO A 146 -3.90 -6.72 -13.56
CA PRO A 146 -4.86 -6.62 -12.47
C PRO A 146 -4.74 -7.85 -11.55
N MET A 147 -5.53 -7.87 -10.46
CA MET A 147 -5.57 -8.99 -9.51
C MET A 147 -6.37 -10.18 -10.09
N VAL A 148 -5.77 -10.87 -11.04
CA VAL A 148 -6.28 -12.12 -11.65
C VAL A 148 -5.42 -13.31 -11.18
N PRO A 149 -5.89 -14.57 -11.25
CA PRO A 149 -5.07 -15.73 -10.82
C PRO A 149 -3.70 -15.78 -11.48
N GLU A 150 -3.60 -15.40 -12.73
CA GLU A 150 -2.37 -15.42 -13.52
C GLU A 150 -1.32 -14.42 -13.00
N VAL A 151 -1.69 -13.32 -12.31
CA VAL A 151 -0.69 -12.43 -11.72
C VAL A 151 0.06 -13.09 -10.58
N VAL A 152 -0.59 -14.01 -9.85
CA VAL A 152 0.05 -14.80 -8.78
C VAL A 152 1.07 -15.75 -9.39
N ALA A 153 0.69 -16.47 -10.45
CA ALA A 153 1.60 -17.35 -11.19
C ALA A 153 2.76 -16.56 -11.81
N ALA A 154 2.53 -15.36 -12.36
CA ALA A 154 3.55 -14.48 -12.90
C ALA A 154 4.58 -14.07 -11.84
N PHE A 155 4.12 -13.67 -10.67
CA PHE A 155 4.98 -13.30 -9.55
C PHE A 155 5.83 -14.49 -9.08
N PHE A 156 5.21 -15.62 -8.84
CA PHE A 156 5.93 -16.80 -8.35
C PHE A 156 6.82 -17.46 -9.40
N ALA A 157 6.45 -17.41 -10.68
CA ALA A 157 7.33 -17.86 -11.76
C ALA A 157 8.58 -16.99 -11.88
N THR A 158 8.42 -15.68 -11.77
CA THR A 158 9.55 -14.74 -11.72
C THR A 158 10.46 -15.03 -10.53
N ALA A 159 9.90 -15.20 -9.33
CA ALA A 159 10.66 -15.58 -8.14
C ALA A 159 11.33 -16.95 -8.28
N ARG A 160 10.64 -17.93 -8.89
CA ARG A 160 11.14 -19.30 -9.04
C ARG A 160 12.39 -19.41 -9.88
N ILE A 161 12.51 -18.57 -10.92
CA ILE A 161 13.74 -18.49 -11.74
C ILE A 161 14.82 -17.60 -11.10
N GLY A 162 14.58 -17.06 -9.90
CA GLY A 162 15.49 -16.16 -9.19
C GLY A 162 15.47 -14.71 -9.71
N ALA A 163 14.63 -14.36 -10.69
CA ALA A 163 14.49 -13.01 -11.20
C ALA A 163 13.74 -12.10 -10.22
N VAL A 164 13.94 -10.79 -10.36
CA VAL A 164 13.34 -9.77 -9.49
C VAL A 164 12.03 -9.28 -10.09
N ALA A 165 10.92 -9.41 -9.36
CA ALA A 165 9.64 -8.89 -9.79
C ALA A 165 9.55 -7.38 -9.57
N VAL A 166 9.07 -6.66 -10.60
CA VAL A 166 8.80 -5.20 -10.57
C VAL A 166 7.30 -4.99 -10.74
N PRO A 167 6.53 -4.96 -9.63
CA PRO A 167 5.10 -4.71 -9.69
C PRO A 167 4.79 -3.34 -10.23
N LEU A 168 3.87 -3.27 -11.19
CA LEU A 168 3.42 -2.04 -11.83
C LEU A 168 1.92 -1.87 -11.61
N PHE A 169 1.54 -0.74 -11.06
CA PHE A 169 0.12 -0.44 -10.82
C PHE A 169 -0.68 -0.47 -12.12
N SER A 170 -1.75 -1.28 -12.17
CA SER A 170 -2.59 -1.51 -13.36
C SER A 170 -3.18 -0.22 -13.96
N GLY A 171 -3.13 0.83 -13.20
CA GLY A 171 -3.59 2.15 -13.59
C GLY A 171 -2.54 3.14 -14.04
N PHE A 172 -1.27 2.77 -14.10
CA PHE A 172 -0.25 3.67 -14.63
C PHE A 172 -0.44 3.93 -16.13
N GLY A 173 -0.19 5.18 -16.53
CA GLY A 173 0.02 5.54 -17.92
C GLY A 173 1.42 5.12 -18.39
N HIS A 174 1.62 5.14 -19.70
CA HIS A 174 2.84 4.66 -20.37
C HIS A 174 4.14 5.32 -19.88
N GLU A 175 4.11 6.62 -19.54
CA GLU A 175 5.29 7.35 -19.04
C GLU A 175 5.71 6.85 -17.64
N ALA A 176 4.73 6.61 -16.76
CA ALA A 176 4.98 6.08 -15.42
C ALA A 176 5.55 4.66 -15.46
N ILE A 177 5.07 3.84 -16.38
CA ILE A 177 5.58 2.49 -16.64
C ILE A 177 7.00 2.56 -17.16
N ALA A 178 7.25 3.34 -18.23
CA ALA A 178 8.56 3.49 -18.85
C ALA A 178 9.62 3.98 -17.85
N THR A 179 9.28 4.97 -17.02
CA THR A 179 10.19 5.50 -16.00
C THR A 179 10.65 4.41 -15.03
N ARG A 180 9.74 3.58 -14.54
CA ARG A 180 10.05 2.52 -13.57
C ARG A 180 10.81 1.36 -14.20
N LEU A 181 10.41 0.93 -15.38
CA LEU A 181 11.10 -0.14 -16.10
C LEU A 181 12.53 0.25 -16.49
N ASN A 182 12.76 1.50 -16.91
CA ASN A 182 14.12 2.02 -17.20
C ASN A 182 14.97 2.10 -15.93
N ASP A 183 14.43 2.64 -14.84
CA ASP A 183 15.15 2.72 -13.56
C ASP A 183 15.50 1.33 -13.02
N ALA A 184 14.56 0.38 -13.08
CA ALA A 184 14.80 -1.01 -12.73
C ALA A 184 15.83 -1.70 -13.64
N GLY A 185 15.93 -1.28 -14.90
CA GLY A 185 16.66 -1.98 -15.95
C GLY A 185 15.94 -3.29 -16.31
N ALA A 186 14.61 -3.22 -16.45
CA ALA A 186 13.80 -4.40 -16.75
C ALA A 186 14.15 -4.99 -18.13
N THR A 187 14.17 -6.32 -18.19
CA THR A 187 14.53 -7.08 -19.41
C THR A 187 13.32 -7.79 -20.03
N ALA A 188 12.28 -7.99 -19.24
CA ALA A 188 11.00 -8.55 -19.69
C ALA A 188 9.83 -7.88 -18.97
N VAL A 189 8.64 -8.00 -19.55
CA VAL A 189 7.37 -7.60 -18.93
C VAL A 189 6.32 -8.68 -19.14
N ILE A 190 5.43 -8.82 -18.14
CA ILE A 190 4.25 -9.66 -18.20
C ILE A 190 3.04 -8.74 -18.09
N THR A 191 2.11 -8.84 -19.03
CA THR A 191 0.92 -7.99 -19.10
C THR A 191 -0.31 -8.77 -19.54
N ILE A 192 -1.44 -8.10 -19.59
CA ILE A 192 -2.73 -8.62 -20.04
C ILE A 192 -3.28 -7.71 -21.15
N ASP A 193 -4.13 -8.26 -22.00
CA ASP A 193 -4.80 -7.48 -23.07
C ASP A 193 -5.64 -6.33 -22.52
N GLY A 194 -6.43 -6.57 -21.46
CA GLY A 194 -7.27 -5.55 -20.83
C GLY A 194 -7.83 -5.99 -19.49
N THR A 195 -8.61 -5.11 -18.84
CA THR A 195 -9.31 -5.38 -17.58
C THR A 195 -10.67 -4.67 -17.57
N GLN A 196 -11.65 -5.26 -16.92
CA GLN A 196 -12.97 -4.64 -16.72
C GLN A 196 -12.97 -3.71 -15.50
N ARG A 197 -13.57 -2.53 -15.68
CA ARG A 197 -13.78 -1.60 -14.56
C ARG A 197 -15.01 -0.74 -14.80
N ARG A 198 -16.02 -0.84 -13.95
CA ARG A 198 -17.31 -0.15 -14.05
C ARG A 198 -17.97 -0.35 -15.40
N GLY A 199 -18.05 -1.62 -15.86
CA GLY A 199 -18.64 -2.03 -17.14
C GLY A 199 -17.86 -1.59 -18.36
N ARG A 200 -16.62 -1.11 -18.21
CA ARG A 200 -15.77 -0.67 -19.32
C ARG A 200 -14.52 -1.52 -19.41
N LEU A 201 -14.23 -2.01 -20.60
CA LEU A 201 -12.95 -2.65 -20.90
C LEU A 201 -11.86 -1.58 -21.02
N ILE A 202 -10.84 -1.68 -20.19
CA ILE A 202 -9.67 -0.81 -20.18
C ILE A 202 -8.53 -1.57 -20.83
N PRO A 203 -8.04 -1.16 -22.01
CA PRO A 203 -6.93 -1.83 -22.68
C PRO A 203 -5.61 -1.61 -21.91
N MET A 204 -4.88 -2.70 -21.62
CA MET A 204 -3.62 -2.64 -20.88
C MET A 204 -2.39 -2.85 -21.77
N LYS A 205 -2.41 -3.85 -22.66
CA LYS A 205 -1.29 -4.06 -23.60
C LYS A 205 -0.97 -2.84 -24.46
N PRO A 206 -1.92 -2.10 -25.03
CA PRO A 206 -1.61 -0.89 -25.80
C PRO A 206 -0.89 0.19 -24.98
N VAL A 207 -1.19 0.31 -23.69
CA VAL A 207 -0.47 1.23 -22.78
C VAL A 207 0.96 0.75 -22.54
N MET A 208 1.15 -0.57 -22.37
CA MET A 208 2.47 -1.17 -22.24
C MET A 208 3.27 -1.02 -23.54
N ASP A 209 2.70 -1.27 -24.72
CA ASP A 209 3.35 -1.09 -26.01
C ASP A 209 3.88 0.34 -26.17
N GLN A 210 3.08 1.34 -25.79
CA GLN A 210 3.50 2.73 -25.82
C GLN A 210 4.65 3.00 -24.82
N ALA A 211 4.60 2.41 -23.63
CA ALA A 211 5.70 2.53 -22.66
C ALA A 211 7.00 1.94 -23.21
N LEU A 212 6.93 0.76 -23.85
CA LEU A 212 8.08 0.04 -24.35
C LEU A 212 8.80 0.74 -25.52
N THR A 213 8.17 1.70 -26.19
CA THR A 213 8.87 2.57 -27.19
C THR A 213 10.05 3.32 -26.56
N ASN A 214 9.99 3.56 -25.24
CA ASN A 214 11.01 4.27 -24.46
C ASN A 214 11.79 3.35 -23.51
N VAL A 215 11.66 2.02 -23.60
CA VAL A 215 12.33 1.05 -22.73
C VAL A 215 13.06 -0.01 -23.58
N PRO A 216 14.19 0.33 -24.20
CA PRO A 216 14.88 -0.57 -25.13
C PRO A 216 15.51 -1.80 -24.47
N SER A 217 15.60 -1.84 -23.14
CA SER A 217 16.11 -3.00 -22.39
C SER A 217 15.14 -4.18 -22.36
N VAL A 218 13.83 -3.94 -22.53
CA VAL A 218 12.82 -4.99 -22.56
C VAL A 218 12.86 -5.72 -23.89
N ARG A 219 13.22 -6.99 -23.84
CA ARG A 219 13.34 -7.89 -25.00
C ARG A 219 12.12 -8.81 -25.18
N HIS A 220 11.40 -9.06 -24.09
CA HIS A 220 10.27 -10.00 -24.07
C HIS A 220 9.06 -9.36 -23.38
N GLN A 221 7.90 -9.48 -24.04
CA GLN A 221 6.60 -9.10 -23.50
C GLN A 221 5.68 -10.29 -23.53
N ILE A 222 5.36 -10.86 -22.38
CA ILE A 222 4.43 -11.98 -22.24
C ILE A 222 3.02 -11.40 -22.07
N VAL A 223 2.08 -11.80 -22.93
CA VAL A 223 0.72 -11.24 -23.00
C VAL A 223 -0.31 -12.29 -22.68
N LEU A 224 -1.03 -12.11 -21.56
CA LEU A 224 -2.24 -12.88 -21.27
C LEU A 224 -3.41 -12.32 -22.10
N ARG A 225 -4.09 -13.17 -22.87
CA ARG A 225 -5.32 -12.83 -23.58
C ARG A 225 -6.52 -13.31 -22.77
N SER A 226 -7.20 -12.38 -22.12
CA SER A 226 -8.36 -12.66 -21.27
C SER A 226 -9.65 -12.07 -21.82
N HIS A 227 -9.51 -11.06 -22.69
CA HIS A 227 -10.62 -10.36 -23.33
C HIS A 227 -10.43 -10.39 -24.84
N ASP A 228 -11.49 -10.24 -25.61
CA ASP A 228 -11.40 -10.20 -27.08
C ASP A 228 -11.04 -8.78 -27.54
N VAL A 229 -9.79 -8.40 -27.28
CA VAL A 229 -9.23 -7.09 -27.66
C VAL A 229 -8.37 -7.27 -28.90
N ALA A 230 -8.61 -6.43 -29.93
CA ALA A 230 -7.71 -6.35 -31.08
C ALA A 230 -6.37 -5.76 -30.62
N LEU A 231 -5.29 -6.54 -30.75
CA LEU A 231 -3.94 -6.17 -30.30
C LEU A 231 -3.01 -5.95 -31.48
N ALA A 232 -2.21 -4.88 -31.42
CA ALA A 232 -0.98 -4.82 -32.17
C ALA A 232 -0.01 -5.89 -31.64
N TRP A 233 0.80 -6.49 -32.51
CA TRP A 233 1.68 -7.60 -32.18
C TRP A 233 3.03 -7.45 -32.84
N ASP A 234 4.10 -7.61 -32.06
CA ASP A 234 5.49 -7.63 -32.55
C ASP A 234 6.07 -9.02 -32.31
N ASP A 235 6.17 -9.82 -33.37
CA ASP A 235 6.63 -11.22 -33.32
C ASP A 235 8.06 -11.36 -32.77
N ASN A 236 8.86 -10.30 -32.73
CA ASN A 236 10.22 -10.34 -32.18
C ASN A 236 10.26 -10.15 -30.67
N ARG A 237 9.17 -9.65 -30.07
CA ARG A 237 9.11 -9.28 -28.66
C ARG A 237 7.94 -9.93 -27.92
N ASP A 238 6.77 -10.01 -28.56
CA ASP A 238 5.51 -10.36 -27.93
C ASP A 238 5.31 -11.88 -27.97
N HIS A 239 4.99 -12.44 -26.81
CA HIS A 239 4.74 -13.87 -26.62
C HIS A 239 3.34 -14.08 -26.06
N ASP A 240 2.52 -14.88 -26.72
CA ASP A 240 1.21 -15.28 -26.18
C ASP A 240 1.41 -16.20 -24.97
N TRP A 241 0.80 -15.85 -23.84
CA TRP A 241 0.92 -16.61 -22.59
C TRP A 241 0.55 -18.09 -22.79
N ALA A 242 -0.64 -18.34 -23.37
CA ALA A 242 -1.11 -19.70 -23.57
C ALA A 242 -0.16 -20.50 -24.47
N GLY A 243 0.37 -19.84 -25.51
CA GLY A 243 1.33 -20.46 -26.44
C GLY A 243 2.65 -20.86 -25.78
N ILE A 244 3.24 -19.97 -24.97
CA ILE A 244 4.55 -20.24 -24.37
C ILE A 244 4.49 -21.26 -23.21
N VAL A 245 3.36 -21.36 -22.48
CA VAL A 245 3.20 -22.32 -21.39
C VAL A 245 2.72 -23.71 -21.89
N ALA A 246 2.25 -23.80 -23.14
CA ALA A 246 1.73 -25.03 -23.70
C ALA A 246 2.83 -26.12 -23.74
N GLY A 247 2.52 -27.31 -23.20
CA GLY A 247 3.44 -28.43 -23.16
C GLY A 247 4.64 -28.29 -22.22
N LYS A 248 4.71 -27.20 -21.43
CA LYS A 248 5.74 -27.08 -20.40
C LYS A 248 5.48 -28.00 -19.20
N PRO A 249 6.53 -28.42 -18.50
CA PRO A 249 6.39 -29.34 -17.36
C PRO A 249 5.64 -28.68 -16.20
N ASN A 250 4.85 -29.48 -15.49
CA ASN A 250 4.14 -29.06 -14.27
C ASN A 250 5.08 -28.84 -13.08
N PHE A 251 6.32 -29.26 -13.19
CA PHE A 251 7.35 -29.07 -12.18
C PHE A 251 8.68 -28.68 -12.80
N VAL A 252 9.25 -27.60 -12.28
CA VAL A 252 10.65 -27.22 -12.46
C VAL A 252 11.23 -26.84 -11.10
N PRO A 253 12.48 -27.20 -10.77
CA PRO A 253 13.08 -26.81 -9.50
C PRO A 253 13.22 -25.27 -9.43
N ALA A 254 13.10 -24.73 -8.23
CA ALA A 254 13.38 -23.33 -8.00
C ALA A 254 14.90 -23.05 -8.13
N VAL A 255 15.26 -21.92 -8.73
CA VAL A 255 16.63 -21.43 -8.73
C VAL A 255 16.97 -20.96 -7.33
N ILE A 256 17.96 -21.60 -6.71
CA ILE A 256 18.39 -21.27 -5.36
C ILE A 256 19.27 -20.01 -5.40
N VAL A 257 18.92 -19.06 -4.55
CA VAL A 257 19.58 -17.75 -4.43
C VAL A 257 20.01 -17.49 -3.00
N ASP A 258 20.84 -16.47 -2.78
CA ASP A 258 21.21 -15.99 -1.45
C ASP A 258 19.97 -15.48 -0.68
N ALA A 259 19.97 -15.62 0.63
CA ALA A 259 18.88 -15.14 1.49
C ALA A 259 18.57 -13.64 1.30
N GLU A 260 19.59 -12.85 0.98
CA GLU A 260 19.50 -11.40 0.71
C GLU A 260 19.21 -11.06 -0.76
N HIS A 261 19.05 -12.07 -1.63
CA HIS A 261 18.70 -11.80 -3.02
C HIS A 261 17.36 -11.06 -3.13
N PRO A 262 17.24 -10.00 -3.96
CA PRO A 262 15.99 -9.27 -4.13
C PRO A 262 14.88 -10.17 -4.73
N LEU A 263 13.72 -10.14 -4.08
CA LEU A 263 12.49 -10.76 -4.57
C LEU A 263 11.64 -9.74 -5.34
N LEU A 264 11.56 -8.55 -4.79
CA LEU A 264 10.70 -7.46 -5.27
C LEU A 264 11.46 -6.16 -5.34
N LEU A 265 11.18 -5.39 -6.36
CA LEU A 265 11.54 -3.99 -6.49
C LEU A 265 10.26 -3.17 -6.63
N VAL A 266 9.78 -2.62 -5.52
CA VAL A 266 8.51 -1.90 -5.44
C VAL A 266 8.74 -0.41 -5.50
N TYR A 267 8.08 0.27 -6.46
CA TYR A 267 8.22 1.70 -6.63
C TYR A 267 7.15 2.49 -5.87
N THR A 268 7.60 3.37 -4.98
CA THR A 268 6.73 4.32 -4.26
C THR A 268 6.89 5.74 -4.81
N SER A 269 5.85 6.57 -4.61
CA SER A 269 5.93 7.99 -4.96
C SER A 269 6.88 8.72 -4.00
N GLY A 270 7.95 9.29 -4.54
CA GLY A 270 8.87 10.10 -3.74
C GLY A 270 8.34 11.53 -3.53
N THR A 271 8.66 12.14 -2.39
CA THR A 271 8.37 13.56 -2.10
C THR A 271 9.06 14.52 -3.07
N THR A 272 10.17 14.09 -3.68
CA THR A 272 10.95 14.85 -4.68
C THR A 272 10.46 14.67 -6.12
N GLY A 273 9.38 13.91 -6.36
CA GLY A 273 8.81 13.64 -7.69
C GLY A 273 9.45 12.48 -8.45
N LYS A 274 10.64 12.00 -8.10
CA LYS A 274 11.24 10.80 -8.71
C LYS A 274 10.81 9.56 -7.91
N PRO A 275 10.29 8.48 -8.56
CA PRO A 275 9.94 7.24 -7.87
C PRO A 275 11.13 6.65 -7.11
N LYS A 276 10.85 6.00 -5.97
CA LYS A 276 11.84 5.27 -5.17
C LYS A 276 11.64 3.78 -5.37
N GLY A 277 12.64 3.07 -5.87
CA GLY A 277 12.64 1.61 -5.97
C GLY A 277 13.08 0.97 -4.67
N THR A 278 12.15 0.40 -3.93
CA THR A 278 12.38 -0.26 -2.62
C THR A 278 12.78 -1.70 -2.84
N ILE A 279 13.91 -2.13 -2.27
CA ILE A 279 14.44 -3.49 -2.43
C ILE A 279 13.94 -4.37 -1.28
N LEU A 280 13.16 -5.41 -1.61
CA LEU A 280 12.67 -6.40 -0.66
C LEU A 280 13.20 -7.79 -1.03
N THR A 281 13.76 -8.52 -0.04
CA THR A 281 14.45 -9.79 -0.29
C THR A 281 13.55 -11.00 -0.10
N HIS A 282 13.97 -12.18 -0.62
CA HIS A 282 13.24 -13.43 -0.49
C HIS A 282 12.92 -13.77 0.98
N VAL A 283 13.90 -13.65 1.86
CA VAL A 283 13.69 -13.91 3.29
C VAL A 283 13.00 -12.75 3.97
N GLY A 284 13.56 -11.53 3.81
CA GLY A 284 13.13 -10.35 4.57
C GLY A 284 11.64 -10.05 4.40
N PHE A 285 11.16 -9.99 3.16
CA PHE A 285 9.75 -9.71 2.89
C PHE A 285 8.85 -10.85 3.35
N THR A 286 9.17 -12.09 2.98
CA THR A 286 8.31 -13.25 3.28
C THR A 286 8.18 -13.48 4.79
N VAL A 287 9.29 -13.39 5.54
CA VAL A 287 9.28 -13.59 6.99
C VAL A 287 8.54 -12.45 7.69
N LYS A 288 8.81 -11.20 7.30
CA LYS A 288 8.19 -10.04 7.95
C LYS A 288 6.67 -10.01 7.74
N ILE A 289 6.23 -10.15 6.48
CA ILE A 289 4.79 -10.11 6.18
C ILE A 289 4.06 -11.33 6.75
N GLY A 290 4.74 -12.50 6.78
CA GLY A 290 4.24 -13.69 7.44
C GLY A 290 4.04 -13.45 8.93
N PHE A 291 5.03 -12.89 9.62
CA PHE A 291 4.91 -12.59 11.04
C PHE A 291 3.76 -11.62 11.34
N ASP A 292 3.63 -10.56 10.55
CA ASP A 292 2.59 -9.55 10.76
C ASP A 292 1.17 -10.13 10.61
N LEU A 293 0.92 -10.90 9.55
CA LEU A 293 -0.44 -11.34 9.24
C LEU A 293 -0.78 -12.71 9.81
N LEU A 294 0.15 -13.70 9.76
CA LEU A 294 -0.12 -15.00 10.37
C LEU A 294 -0.09 -14.91 11.90
N VAL A 295 0.98 -14.30 12.44
CA VAL A 295 1.18 -14.34 13.89
C VAL A 295 0.41 -13.21 14.57
N CYS A 296 0.65 -11.95 14.16
CA CYS A 296 0.05 -10.81 14.86
C CYS A 296 -1.44 -10.64 14.54
N MET A 297 -1.86 -10.84 13.29
CA MET A 297 -3.27 -10.65 12.86
C MET A 297 -4.07 -11.94 12.74
N ASP A 298 -3.47 -13.08 13.12
CA ASP A 298 -4.18 -14.37 13.26
C ASP A 298 -4.70 -14.98 11.95
N LEU A 299 -4.04 -14.74 10.80
CA LEU A 299 -4.40 -15.44 9.56
C LEU A 299 -4.12 -16.93 9.71
N LYS A 300 -5.12 -17.77 9.45
CA LYS A 300 -5.06 -19.23 9.62
C LYS A 300 -5.10 -19.96 8.30
N PRO A 301 -4.63 -21.22 8.26
CA PRO A 301 -4.64 -22.04 7.03
C PRO A 301 -6.03 -22.22 6.41
N ASP A 302 -7.09 -22.21 7.21
CA ASP A 302 -8.46 -22.39 6.72
C ASP A 302 -9.19 -21.10 6.37
N ASP A 303 -8.49 -19.95 6.51
CA ASP A 303 -9.06 -18.66 6.17
C ASP A 303 -9.20 -18.45 4.67
N ARG A 304 -10.20 -17.64 4.33
CA ARG A 304 -10.38 -17.01 3.03
C ARG A 304 -10.16 -15.52 3.18
N MET A 305 -8.99 -15.07 2.69
CA MET A 305 -8.58 -13.68 2.80
C MET A 305 -8.98 -12.89 1.56
N MET A 306 -9.77 -11.85 1.73
CA MET A 306 -10.05 -10.86 0.69
C MET A 306 -9.48 -9.51 1.09
N TRP A 307 -8.69 -8.91 0.21
CA TRP A 307 -8.20 -7.54 0.34
C TRP A 307 -8.19 -6.89 -1.04
N ILE A 308 -9.18 -6.04 -1.32
CA ILE A 308 -9.26 -5.40 -2.63
C ILE A 308 -8.14 -4.39 -2.75
N SER A 309 -7.17 -4.72 -3.60
CA SER A 309 -5.97 -3.94 -3.85
C SER A 309 -5.53 -4.12 -5.30
N ASP A 310 -4.34 -3.66 -5.65
CA ASP A 310 -3.71 -3.82 -6.94
C ASP A 310 -2.32 -4.43 -6.77
N PHE A 311 -1.88 -5.25 -7.74
CA PHE A 311 -0.59 -5.91 -7.65
C PHE A 311 0.58 -4.93 -7.66
N GLY A 312 0.43 -3.76 -8.25
CA GLY A 312 1.45 -2.70 -8.27
C GLY A 312 1.68 -1.98 -6.94
N TRP A 313 0.91 -2.28 -5.90
CA TRP A 313 1.13 -1.84 -4.53
C TRP A 313 1.66 -2.99 -3.69
N VAL A 314 2.44 -2.70 -2.63
CA VAL A 314 3.02 -3.75 -1.78
C VAL A 314 1.98 -4.72 -1.21
N VAL A 315 0.72 -4.28 -1.03
CA VAL A 315 -0.39 -5.10 -0.55
C VAL A 315 -0.73 -6.24 -1.52
N GLY A 316 -0.58 -6.06 -2.83
CA GLY A 316 -0.80 -7.13 -3.82
C GLY A 316 0.16 -8.32 -3.62
N PRO A 317 1.48 -8.11 -3.75
CA PRO A 317 2.47 -9.15 -3.41
C PRO A 317 2.34 -9.68 -1.98
N MET A 318 1.94 -8.84 -1.02
CA MET A 318 1.70 -9.25 0.37
C MET A 318 0.62 -10.32 0.46
N ILE A 319 -0.57 -10.07 -0.10
CA ILE A 319 -1.70 -11.01 -0.06
C ILE A 319 -1.28 -12.37 -0.65
N THR A 320 -0.65 -12.34 -1.82
CA THR A 320 -0.23 -13.56 -2.52
C THR A 320 0.80 -14.34 -1.71
N THR A 321 1.78 -13.64 -1.13
CA THR A 321 2.83 -14.26 -0.30
C THR A 321 2.26 -14.84 0.98
N VAL A 322 1.46 -14.08 1.72
CA VAL A 322 1.02 -14.52 3.05
C VAL A 322 -0.02 -15.63 3.00
N CYS A 323 -0.97 -15.58 2.04
CA CYS A 323 -1.93 -16.68 1.87
C CYS A 323 -1.22 -17.98 1.52
N CYS A 324 -0.26 -17.93 0.58
CA CYS A 324 0.50 -19.14 0.22
C CYS A 324 1.42 -19.60 1.36
N LEU A 325 2.02 -18.70 2.13
CA LEU A 325 2.81 -19.08 3.30
C LEU A 325 1.95 -19.79 4.36
N ALA A 326 0.73 -19.33 4.58
CA ALA A 326 -0.23 -19.91 5.53
C ALA A 326 -0.87 -21.22 5.03
N GLY A 327 -0.96 -21.43 3.73
CA GLY A 327 -1.85 -22.44 3.13
C GLY A 327 -3.33 -22.00 3.15
N ALA A 328 -3.58 -20.70 3.18
CA ALA A 328 -4.92 -20.06 3.17
C ALA A 328 -5.40 -19.81 1.73
N THR A 329 -6.68 -19.51 1.57
CA THR A 329 -7.25 -19.15 0.26
C THR A 329 -7.25 -17.64 0.06
N MET A 330 -6.71 -17.15 -1.06
CA MET A 330 -6.87 -15.75 -1.45
C MET A 330 -8.12 -15.58 -2.31
N VAL A 331 -8.94 -14.58 -1.99
CA VAL A 331 -10.09 -14.15 -2.79
C VAL A 331 -9.69 -12.90 -3.55
N LEU A 332 -9.50 -13.03 -4.86
CA LEU A 332 -9.12 -11.97 -5.78
C LEU A 332 -10.35 -11.46 -6.51
N VAL A 333 -10.40 -10.15 -6.73
CA VAL A 333 -11.57 -9.50 -7.32
C VAL A 333 -11.13 -8.52 -8.40
N GLU A 334 -11.73 -8.63 -9.59
CA GLU A 334 -11.61 -7.61 -10.64
C GLU A 334 -12.68 -6.53 -10.46
N GLY A 335 -12.39 -5.31 -10.87
CA GLY A 335 -13.33 -4.19 -10.80
C GLY A 335 -13.27 -3.41 -9.48
N THR A 336 -14.41 -2.86 -9.08
CA THR A 336 -14.54 -2.01 -7.88
C THR A 336 -15.48 -2.61 -6.85
N PRO A 337 -15.32 -2.29 -5.55
CA PRO A 337 -16.14 -2.87 -4.47
C PRO A 337 -17.61 -2.47 -4.49
N ASP A 338 -17.97 -1.42 -5.27
CA ASP A 338 -19.25 -0.75 -5.29
C ASP A 338 -19.93 -0.80 -6.69
N TYR A 339 -19.50 -1.71 -7.57
CA TYR A 339 -20.06 -1.87 -8.91
C TYR A 339 -20.11 -3.36 -9.32
N PRO A 340 -21.19 -3.85 -9.99
CA PRO A 340 -22.33 -3.09 -10.51
C PRO A 340 -23.29 -2.54 -9.43
N GLU A 341 -23.35 -3.18 -8.25
CA GLU A 341 -24.22 -2.79 -7.17
C GLU A 341 -23.42 -2.23 -5.98
N PRO A 342 -23.95 -1.27 -5.20
CA PRO A 342 -23.24 -0.65 -4.09
C PRO A 342 -22.82 -1.64 -2.99
N ASP A 343 -23.49 -2.76 -2.86
CA ASP A 343 -23.28 -3.81 -1.86
C ASP A 343 -22.36 -4.93 -2.33
N ARG A 344 -21.75 -4.83 -3.52
CA ARG A 344 -20.91 -5.88 -4.11
C ARG A 344 -19.86 -6.42 -3.14
N MET A 345 -19.20 -5.55 -2.37
CA MET A 345 -18.18 -5.97 -1.43
C MET A 345 -18.72 -6.93 -0.38
N TRP A 346 -19.91 -6.67 0.10
CA TRP A 346 -20.55 -7.49 1.16
C TRP A 346 -21.07 -8.81 0.60
N ARG A 347 -21.64 -8.78 -0.61
CA ARG A 347 -22.01 -9.98 -1.37
C ARG A 347 -20.80 -10.91 -1.54
N LEU A 348 -19.67 -10.37 -2.00
CA LEU A 348 -18.43 -11.11 -2.14
C LEU A 348 -17.96 -11.76 -0.83
N CYS A 349 -18.09 -11.04 0.29
CA CYS A 349 -17.74 -11.58 1.61
C CYS A 349 -18.58 -12.82 1.96
N GLU A 350 -19.90 -12.78 1.76
CA GLU A 350 -20.80 -13.91 2.05
C GLU A 350 -20.60 -15.06 1.06
N GLU A 351 -20.67 -14.79 -0.26
CA GLU A 351 -20.63 -15.83 -1.30
C GLU A 351 -19.29 -16.58 -1.34
N HIS A 352 -18.17 -15.87 -1.16
CA HIS A 352 -16.85 -16.48 -1.08
C HIS A 352 -16.49 -16.95 0.33
N LYS A 353 -17.36 -16.75 1.31
CA LYS A 353 -17.14 -17.12 2.73
C LYS A 353 -15.83 -16.53 3.26
N VAL A 354 -15.67 -15.22 3.06
CA VAL A 354 -14.49 -14.50 3.53
C VAL A 354 -14.46 -14.52 5.06
N SER A 355 -13.34 -14.92 5.63
CA SER A 355 -13.13 -14.96 7.07
C SER A 355 -12.13 -13.91 7.56
N PHE A 356 -11.24 -13.49 6.67
CA PHE A 356 -10.27 -12.43 6.91
C PHE A 356 -10.45 -11.31 5.85
N LEU A 357 -10.93 -10.14 6.26
CA LEU A 357 -11.22 -9.03 5.36
C LEU A 357 -10.23 -7.88 5.55
N GLY A 358 -9.51 -7.51 4.49
CA GLY A 358 -8.66 -6.32 4.47
C GLY A 358 -9.37 -5.13 3.84
N VAL A 359 -9.32 -3.97 4.49
CA VAL A 359 -9.95 -2.73 4.04
C VAL A 359 -9.01 -1.53 4.12
N ALA A 360 -9.22 -0.55 3.24
CA ALA A 360 -8.68 0.78 3.40
C ALA A 360 -9.76 1.72 3.96
N PRO A 361 -9.42 2.66 4.86
CA PRO A 361 -10.39 3.64 5.38
C PRO A 361 -11.16 4.40 4.30
N THR A 362 -10.50 4.77 3.19
CA THR A 362 -11.14 5.42 2.03
C THR A 362 -12.22 4.54 1.40
N THR A 363 -11.98 3.23 1.27
CA THR A 363 -12.98 2.29 0.73
C THR A 363 -14.22 2.28 1.61
N ILE A 364 -14.04 2.21 2.93
CA ILE A 364 -15.16 2.22 3.88
C ILE A 364 -15.92 3.55 3.81
N ARG A 365 -15.23 4.70 3.78
CA ARG A 365 -15.88 6.00 3.62
C ARG A 365 -16.73 6.08 2.34
N GLY A 366 -16.24 5.50 1.24
CA GLY A 366 -17.02 5.41 0.01
C GLY A 366 -18.28 4.56 0.15
N LEU A 367 -18.16 3.39 0.77
CA LEU A 367 -19.27 2.46 0.96
C LEU A 367 -20.31 2.97 1.99
N MET A 368 -19.89 3.73 3.00
CA MET A 368 -20.80 4.38 3.95
C MET A 368 -21.83 5.30 3.27
N GLN A 369 -21.48 5.91 2.13
CA GLN A 369 -22.38 6.81 1.41
C GLN A 369 -23.60 6.08 0.81
N ALA A 370 -23.50 4.77 0.58
CA ALA A 370 -24.61 3.95 0.12
C ALA A 370 -25.60 3.60 1.25
N GLY A 371 -25.23 3.86 2.50
CA GLY A 371 -26.05 3.59 3.70
C GLY A 371 -25.78 2.23 4.35
N THR A 372 -26.53 1.93 5.41
CA THR A 372 -26.34 0.70 6.22
C THR A 372 -27.13 -0.48 5.65
N ASP A 373 -28.24 -0.24 4.96
CA ASP A 373 -29.12 -1.31 4.42
C ASP A 373 -28.36 -2.26 3.51
N ASP A 374 -27.39 -1.73 2.77
CA ASP A 374 -26.59 -2.51 1.81
C ASP A 374 -25.63 -3.48 2.51
N VAL A 375 -25.06 -3.12 3.66
CA VAL A 375 -24.20 -4.03 4.42
C VAL A 375 -24.99 -4.99 5.30
N GLU A 376 -26.16 -4.56 5.81
CA GLU A 376 -26.93 -5.34 6.78
C GLU A 376 -27.69 -6.50 6.15
N LYS A 377 -27.96 -6.47 4.86
CA LYS A 377 -28.65 -7.57 4.16
C LYS A 377 -27.77 -8.82 3.95
N TRP A 378 -26.45 -8.71 4.11
CA TRP A 378 -25.50 -9.80 3.88
C TRP A 378 -25.01 -10.42 5.20
N ASP A 379 -24.81 -11.73 5.24
CA ASP A 379 -24.24 -12.41 6.40
C ASP A 379 -22.72 -12.27 6.44
N LEU A 380 -22.23 -11.37 7.25
CA LEU A 380 -20.80 -11.19 7.55
C LEU A 380 -20.36 -11.98 8.80
N GLY A 381 -21.20 -12.90 9.28
CA GLY A 381 -20.95 -13.73 10.45
C GLY A 381 -19.70 -14.61 10.34
N GLY A 382 -19.21 -14.89 9.14
CA GLY A 382 -17.96 -15.62 8.89
C GLY A 382 -16.68 -14.85 9.19
N LEU A 383 -16.74 -13.51 9.24
CA LEU A 383 -15.55 -12.70 9.51
C LEU A 383 -15.05 -12.91 10.94
N HIS A 384 -13.79 -13.29 11.11
CA HIS A 384 -13.14 -13.35 12.41
C HIS A 384 -12.12 -12.22 12.61
N VAL A 385 -11.57 -11.65 11.54
CA VAL A 385 -10.71 -10.46 11.55
C VAL A 385 -11.10 -9.52 10.41
N VAL A 386 -11.21 -8.23 10.71
CA VAL A 386 -11.17 -7.15 9.73
C VAL A 386 -9.88 -6.38 9.94
N ALA A 387 -9.01 -6.35 8.94
CA ALA A 387 -7.70 -5.69 8.98
C ALA A 387 -7.72 -4.40 8.19
N SER A 388 -6.99 -3.38 8.61
CA SER A 388 -6.94 -2.10 7.93
C SER A 388 -5.56 -1.49 7.89
N THR A 389 -5.21 -0.92 6.72
CA THR A 389 -3.96 -0.17 6.51
C THR A 389 -4.12 0.89 5.41
N GLY A 390 -3.08 1.68 5.20
CA GLY A 390 -2.90 2.59 4.06
C GLY A 390 -3.07 4.07 4.39
N GLU A 391 -3.92 4.41 5.34
CA GLU A 391 -4.14 5.78 5.80
C GLU A 391 -4.78 5.80 7.21
N PRO A 392 -4.72 6.94 7.93
CA PRO A 392 -5.43 7.09 9.21
C PRO A 392 -6.95 7.03 9.03
N TRP A 393 -7.62 6.43 10.01
CA TRP A 393 -9.06 6.43 10.12
C TRP A 393 -9.61 7.78 10.59
N THR A 394 -10.83 8.12 10.15
CA THR A 394 -11.70 9.04 10.89
C THR A 394 -12.49 8.24 11.93
N ASP A 395 -12.80 8.86 13.06
CA ASP A 395 -13.54 8.23 14.17
C ASP A 395 -14.91 7.70 13.71
N GLU A 396 -15.60 8.46 12.86
CA GLU A 396 -16.90 8.08 12.29
C GLU A 396 -16.81 6.84 11.41
N ALA A 397 -15.88 6.80 10.45
CA ALA A 397 -15.75 5.67 9.53
C ALA A 397 -15.27 4.40 10.26
N TRP A 398 -14.37 4.55 11.27
CA TRP A 398 -13.94 3.44 12.09
C TRP A 398 -15.10 2.83 12.86
N LYS A 399 -15.92 3.68 13.51
CA LYS A 399 -17.09 3.24 14.28
C LYS A 399 -18.13 2.59 13.38
N TRP A 400 -18.41 3.17 12.22
CA TRP A 400 -19.33 2.59 11.25
C TRP A 400 -18.87 1.19 10.83
N CYS A 401 -17.58 1.05 10.45
CA CYS A 401 -17.02 -0.24 10.06
C CYS A 401 -17.11 -1.26 11.22
N PHE A 402 -16.77 -0.84 12.43
CA PHE A 402 -16.85 -1.70 13.62
C PHE A 402 -18.27 -2.13 13.95
N GLU A 403 -19.27 -1.26 13.78
CA GLU A 403 -20.68 -1.56 14.04
C GLU A 403 -21.30 -2.45 12.96
N HIS A 404 -21.17 -2.06 11.70
CA HIS A 404 -21.94 -2.66 10.62
C HIS A 404 -21.18 -3.78 9.88
N VAL A 405 -19.89 -3.70 9.75
CA VAL A 405 -19.08 -4.75 9.10
C VAL A 405 -18.59 -5.76 10.12
N CYS A 406 -17.92 -5.32 11.17
CA CYS A 406 -17.43 -6.20 12.23
C CYS A 406 -18.53 -6.73 13.14
N ARG A 407 -19.74 -6.16 13.08
CA ARG A 407 -20.88 -6.51 13.95
C ARG A 407 -20.54 -6.45 15.44
N ARG A 408 -19.59 -5.57 15.83
CA ARG A 408 -19.01 -5.47 17.19
C ARG A 408 -18.46 -6.81 17.73
N ARG A 409 -18.32 -7.81 16.86
CA ARG A 409 -17.88 -9.17 17.19
C ARG A 409 -16.45 -9.41 16.69
N ALA A 410 -16.22 -9.28 15.38
CA ALA A 410 -14.88 -9.33 14.82
C ALA A 410 -14.07 -8.09 15.23
N PRO A 411 -12.78 -8.22 15.54
CA PRO A 411 -11.94 -7.05 15.76
C PRO A 411 -11.70 -6.29 14.46
N LEU A 412 -11.54 -4.96 14.57
CA LEU A 412 -11.01 -4.11 13.51
C LEU A 412 -9.54 -3.82 13.81
N PHE A 413 -8.64 -4.63 13.30
CA PHE A 413 -7.21 -4.52 13.55
C PHE A 413 -6.57 -3.49 12.62
N ASN A 414 -6.04 -2.44 13.21
CA ASN A 414 -5.22 -1.48 12.49
C ASN A 414 -3.77 -1.97 12.38
N TRP A 415 -3.17 -1.71 11.22
CA TRP A 415 -1.81 -2.05 10.91
C TRP A 415 -1.17 -0.91 10.10
N THR A 416 -0.05 -0.40 10.56
CA THR A 416 0.67 0.68 9.87
C THR A 416 2.13 0.32 9.72
N GLY A 417 2.69 0.72 8.60
CA GLY A 417 4.07 0.52 8.20
C GLY A 417 4.31 1.14 6.84
N GLY A 418 5.08 0.49 6.01
CA GLY A 418 5.39 1.03 4.68
C GLY A 418 6.03 -0.01 3.79
N THR A 419 6.11 0.33 2.51
CA THR A 419 6.80 -0.50 1.52
C THR A 419 8.26 -0.74 1.93
N GLU A 420 8.91 0.31 2.44
CA GLU A 420 10.31 0.26 2.87
C GLU A 420 10.52 -0.55 4.16
N ILE A 421 9.46 -0.77 4.93
CA ILE A 421 9.47 -1.65 6.12
C ILE A 421 9.29 -3.12 5.73
N GLY A 422 8.76 -3.37 4.53
CA GLY A 422 8.34 -4.70 4.09
C GLY A 422 7.23 -5.29 4.95
N GLY A 423 6.48 -4.45 5.67
CA GLY A 423 5.45 -4.84 6.60
C GLY A 423 5.01 -3.71 7.53
N GLY A 424 4.60 -4.05 8.76
CA GLY A 424 4.11 -3.14 9.77
C GLY A 424 5.14 -2.75 10.84
N ILE A 425 4.92 -1.59 11.42
CA ILE A 425 5.60 -1.08 12.62
C ILE A 425 4.69 -1.23 13.83
N LEU A 426 3.42 -0.85 13.66
CA LEU A 426 2.39 -0.95 14.69
C LEU A 426 1.27 -1.89 14.22
N VAL A 427 0.69 -2.62 15.15
CA VAL A 427 -0.36 -3.60 14.88
C VAL A 427 -1.34 -3.71 16.05
N SER A 428 -2.59 -4.05 15.76
CA SER A 428 -3.54 -4.55 16.75
C SER A 428 -3.58 -6.08 16.69
N THR A 429 -3.72 -6.72 17.84
CA THR A 429 -3.76 -8.19 17.98
C THR A 429 -4.88 -8.60 18.95
N PHE A 430 -5.18 -9.89 19.04
CA PHE A 430 -6.12 -10.43 20.04
C PHE A 430 -5.69 -10.17 21.49
N MET A 431 -4.42 -9.84 21.74
CA MET A 431 -3.91 -9.52 23.09
C MET A 431 -4.15 -8.06 23.51
N HIS A 432 -4.69 -7.21 22.60
CA HIS A 432 -4.91 -5.79 22.86
C HIS A 432 -6.38 -5.42 22.94
N PRO A 433 -6.77 -4.48 23.81
CA PRO A 433 -8.06 -3.83 23.71
C PRO A 433 -8.08 -2.90 22.49
N LEU A 434 -9.28 -2.59 21.99
CA LEU A 434 -9.44 -1.63 20.90
C LEU A 434 -10.20 -0.39 21.36
N LYS A 435 -9.70 0.75 20.95
CA LYS A 435 -10.39 2.05 20.89
C LYS A 435 -10.52 2.49 19.44
N PRO A 436 -11.45 3.37 19.10
CA PRO A 436 -11.53 3.91 17.75
C PRO A 436 -10.17 4.45 17.27
N CYS A 437 -9.79 4.08 16.05
CA CYS A 437 -8.58 4.52 15.35
C CYS A 437 -7.23 4.09 15.96
N CYS A 438 -7.19 3.34 17.08
CA CYS A 438 -5.95 2.95 17.73
C CYS A 438 -5.23 1.80 17.02
N PHE A 439 -3.93 1.68 17.31
CA PHE A 439 -3.13 0.47 17.14
C PHE A 439 -2.86 -0.11 18.52
N GLY A 440 -2.81 -1.44 18.64
CA GLY A 440 -2.58 -2.11 19.91
C GLY A 440 -1.18 -1.86 20.47
N GLY A 441 -0.15 -2.07 19.64
CA GLY A 441 1.24 -1.92 20.05
C GLY A 441 2.22 -1.95 18.89
N ALA A 442 3.50 -1.86 19.24
CA ALA A 442 4.58 -2.13 18.29
C ALA A 442 4.55 -3.60 17.85
N VAL A 443 4.87 -3.88 16.59
CA VAL A 443 5.14 -5.25 16.14
C VAL A 443 6.39 -5.76 16.84
N PRO A 444 6.40 -6.94 17.49
CA PRO A 444 7.59 -7.49 18.10
C PRO A 444 8.78 -7.57 17.14
N GLY A 445 9.98 -7.22 17.60
CA GLY A 445 11.19 -7.17 16.78
C GLY A 445 11.34 -5.89 15.92
N MET A 446 10.42 -4.91 16.05
CA MET A 446 10.51 -3.62 15.36
C MET A 446 11.19 -2.52 16.22
N GLU A 447 11.22 -2.67 17.54
CA GLU A 447 11.73 -1.66 18.47
C GLU A 447 11.23 -0.24 18.16
N ALA A 448 9.90 -0.14 17.89
CA ALA A 448 9.27 1.13 17.58
C ALA A 448 9.26 2.07 18.79
N ASP A 449 9.52 3.35 18.56
CA ASP A 449 9.45 4.40 19.58
C ASP A 449 8.94 5.72 18.96
N ILE A 450 8.71 6.71 19.83
CA ILE A 450 8.25 8.04 19.42
C ILE A 450 9.24 9.06 19.99
N LEU A 451 9.90 9.81 19.10
CA LEU A 451 10.94 10.76 19.49
C LEU A 451 10.54 12.21 19.20
N ASP A 452 11.07 13.11 20.04
CA ASP A 452 11.06 14.54 19.77
C ASP A 452 12.17 14.94 18.78
N ASP A 453 12.26 16.23 18.44
CA ASP A 453 13.30 16.76 17.55
C ASP A 453 14.73 16.62 18.10
N ALA A 454 14.88 16.45 19.43
CA ALA A 454 16.16 16.23 20.10
C ALA A 454 16.54 14.74 20.17
N GLY A 455 15.70 13.85 19.64
CA GLY A 455 15.91 12.39 19.67
C GLY A 455 15.61 11.76 21.03
N GLN A 456 14.84 12.44 21.91
CA GLN A 456 14.41 11.91 23.18
C GLN A 456 13.01 11.32 23.08
N PRO A 457 12.70 10.24 23.82
CA PRO A 457 11.35 9.70 23.89
C PRO A 457 10.36 10.75 24.40
N VAL A 458 9.21 10.87 23.74
CA VAL A 458 8.13 11.77 24.18
C VAL A 458 7.35 11.18 25.36
N ALA A 459 6.73 12.05 26.15
CA ALA A 459 5.85 11.61 27.24
C ALA A 459 4.53 11.03 26.70
N THR A 460 3.83 10.26 27.54
CA THR A 460 2.51 9.73 27.23
C THR A 460 1.53 10.86 26.86
N GLY A 461 0.85 10.73 25.72
CA GLY A 461 -0.07 11.73 25.17
C GLY A 461 0.59 12.80 24.31
N GLU A 462 1.93 12.87 24.28
CA GLU A 462 2.64 13.78 23.39
C GLU A 462 2.86 13.16 22.00
N VAL A 463 2.87 14.00 20.99
CA VAL A 463 3.10 13.62 19.58
C VAL A 463 4.56 13.78 19.22
N GLY A 464 5.16 12.76 18.61
CA GLY A 464 6.52 12.79 18.10
C GLY A 464 6.68 11.98 16.83
N GLU A 465 7.91 11.93 16.31
CA GLU A 465 8.27 11.15 15.11
C GLU A 465 8.29 9.66 15.43
N LEU A 466 7.58 8.85 14.63
CA LEU A 466 7.64 7.38 14.70
C LEU A 466 8.99 6.90 14.17
N VAL A 467 9.70 6.13 14.98
CA VAL A 467 11.03 5.64 14.64
C VAL A 467 11.17 4.14 14.94
N LEU A 468 12.20 3.52 14.34
CA LEU A 468 12.70 2.19 14.75
C LEU A 468 14.10 2.34 15.33
N ARG A 469 14.30 1.87 16.55
CA ARG A 469 15.59 1.93 17.24
C ARG A 469 16.58 0.86 16.78
N ALA A 470 16.08 -0.17 16.11
CA ALA A 470 16.90 -1.23 15.54
C ALA A 470 16.36 -1.65 14.16
N PRO A 471 17.23 -2.19 13.28
CA PRO A 471 16.81 -2.71 11.99
C PRO A 471 15.99 -4.01 12.15
N SER A 472 14.93 -4.13 11.35
CA SER A 472 14.07 -5.31 11.25
C SER A 472 14.43 -6.15 10.03
N ILE A 473 14.10 -7.45 10.06
CA ILE A 473 14.36 -8.37 8.96
C ILE A 473 13.66 -7.95 7.65
N GLY A 474 12.48 -7.31 7.72
CA GLY A 474 11.71 -6.84 6.57
C GLY A 474 12.18 -5.51 5.99
N LEU A 475 13.03 -4.77 6.74
CA LEU A 475 13.47 -3.44 6.31
C LEU A 475 14.17 -3.52 4.95
N THR A 476 13.85 -2.58 4.07
CA THR A 476 14.44 -2.51 2.73
C THR A 476 15.97 -2.56 2.78
N ARG A 477 16.58 -3.20 1.80
CA ARG A 477 18.05 -3.21 1.64
C ARG A 477 18.58 -1.95 0.96
N GLY A 478 17.80 -0.89 0.96
CA GLY A 478 18.10 0.41 0.38
C GLY A 478 17.13 0.80 -0.74
N LEU A 479 17.42 1.92 -1.38
CA LEU A 479 16.73 2.34 -2.59
C LEU A 479 17.58 1.95 -3.81
N TRP A 480 16.90 1.40 -4.83
CA TRP A 480 17.56 0.90 -6.03
C TRP A 480 18.35 2.00 -6.71
N ARG A 481 19.67 1.77 -6.87
CA ARG A 481 20.63 2.72 -7.46
C ARG A 481 20.65 4.12 -6.84
N ASP A 482 20.16 4.27 -5.60
CA ASP A 482 20.06 5.57 -4.93
C ASP A 482 20.36 5.46 -3.41
N PRO A 483 21.58 5.00 -3.03
CA PRO A 483 21.97 4.82 -1.64
C PRO A 483 22.05 6.14 -0.86
N GLU A 484 22.37 7.23 -1.53
CA GLU A 484 22.46 8.57 -0.92
C GLU A 484 21.07 9.03 -0.44
N ARG A 485 20.06 8.91 -1.31
CA ARG A 485 18.69 9.25 -0.97
C ARG A 485 18.13 8.33 0.14
N TYR A 486 18.54 7.07 0.18
CA TYR A 486 18.18 6.15 1.27
C TYR A 486 18.67 6.68 2.61
N MET A 487 19.95 7.04 2.69
CA MET A 487 20.54 7.59 3.91
C MET A 487 19.91 8.94 4.28
N GLU A 488 19.74 9.83 3.32
CA GLU A 488 19.15 11.15 3.54
C GLU A 488 17.71 11.07 4.06
N THR A 489 16.90 10.18 3.46
CA THR A 489 15.47 10.10 3.77
C THR A 489 15.19 9.49 5.15
N TYR A 490 15.92 8.43 5.51
CA TYR A 490 15.53 7.57 6.64
C TYR A 490 16.52 7.55 7.80
N TRP A 491 17.79 7.95 7.60
CA TRP A 491 18.86 7.77 8.59
C TRP A 491 19.60 9.06 8.97
N SER A 492 19.29 10.18 8.30
CA SER A 492 20.05 11.44 8.51
C SER A 492 19.63 12.20 9.75
N GLN A 493 18.38 12.06 10.22
CA GLN A 493 17.85 12.86 11.32
C GLN A 493 18.29 12.36 12.68
N TYR A 494 18.31 11.04 12.87
CA TYR A 494 18.71 10.39 14.11
C TYR A 494 19.79 9.36 13.81
N PRO A 495 21.00 9.46 14.41
CA PRO A 495 22.08 8.49 14.16
C PRO A 495 21.64 7.07 14.50
N ASP A 496 21.83 6.13 13.55
CA ASP A 496 21.53 4.71 13.68
C ASP A 496 20.06 4.35 14.00
N ILE A 497 19.14 5.32 13.89
CA ILE A 497 17.70 5.14 14.13
C ILE A 497 16.95 5.44 12.82
N TRP A 498 16.09 4.52 12.41
CA TRP A 498 15.22 4.68 11.26
C TRP A 498 14.12 5.69 11.55
N ARG A 499 14.04 6.76 10.78
CA ARG A 499 12.93 7.70 10.76
C ARG A 499 11.86 7.22 9.80
N HIS A 500 10.61 6.99 10.30
CA HIS A 500 9.54 6.50 9.42
C HIS A 500 8.86 7.62 8.61
N GLY A 501 8.79 8.80 9.17
CA GLY A 501 8.13 9.94 8.52
C GLY A 501 6.65 10.04 8.85
N ASP A 502 6.21 9.48 9.99
CA ASP A 502 4.87 9.59 10.54
C ASP A 502 4.89 10.18 11.94
N TRP A 503 3.90 11.02 12.25
CA TRP A 503 3.63 11.43 13.62
C TRP A 503 2.82 10.38 14.35
N ALA A 504 3.25 10.07 15.57
CA ALA A 504 2.56 9.12 16.43
C ALA A 504 2.48 9.63 17.88
N SER A 505 1.56 9.05 18.67
CA SER A 505 1.46 9.23 20.11
C SER A 505 1.03 7.94 20.77
N ARG A 506 1.24 7.84 22.10
CA ARG A 506 0.70 6.75 22.95
C ARG A 506 -0.22 7.35 23.99
N ASP A 507 -1.36 6.71 24.23
CA ASP A 507 -2.28 7.13 25.31
C ASP A 507 -1.91 6.49 26.66
N ALA A 508 -2.69 6.82 27.70
CA ALA A 508 -2.47 6.31 29.06
C ALA A 508 -2.70 4.79 29.21
N ASP A 509 -3.41 4.16 28.28
CA ASP A 509 -3.64 2.71 28.24
C ASP A 509 -2.56 2.00 27.39
N GLY A 510 -1.54 2.73 26.90
CA GLY A 510 -0.44 2.21 26.10
C GLY A 510 -0.78 2.03 24.61
N LEU A 511 -1.99 2.40 24.18
CA LEU A 511 -2.40 2.29 22.79
C LEU A 511 -1.81 3.40 21.93
N TRP A 512 -1.49 3.07 20.68
CA TRP A 512 -0.81 3.96 19.76
C TRP A 512 -1.80 4.60 18.78
N TYR A 513 -1.45 5.81 18.34
CA TYR A 513 -2.20 6.56 17.32
C TYR A 513 -1.21 7.14 16.31
N VAL A 514 -1.58 7.09 15.02
CA VAL A 514 -0.83 7.72 13.92
C VAL A 514 -1.64 8.91 13.41
N HIS A 515 -0.99 10.06 13.40
CA HIS A 515 -1.61 11.38 13.08
C HIS A 515 -1.36 11.84 11.64
N GLY A 516 -0.69 10.99 10.84
CA GLY A 516 -0.34 11.27 9.44
C GLY A 516 1.14 11.52 9.25
N ARG A 517 1.51 11.92 8.02
CA ARG A 517 2.91 12.10 7.60
C ARG A 517 3.56 13.29 8.31
N SER A 518 4.81 13.11 8.76
CA SER A 518 5.57 14.18 9.41
C SER A 518 6.09 15.23 8.41
N ASP A 519 6.27 14.85 7.16
CA ASP A 519 6.60 15.75 6.04
C ASP A 519 5.40 16.59 5.55
N ASP A 520 4.16 16.14 5.80
CA ASP A 520 2.93 16.91 5.54
C ASP A 520 2.49 17.78 6.72
N THR A 521 3.22 17.78 7.83
CA THR A 521 2.85 18.43 9.08
C THR A 521 2.73 19.95 8.93
N LEU A 522 1.68 20.49 9.53
CA LEU A 522 1.44 21.92 9.65
C LEU A 522 2.09 22.47 10.91
N LYS A 523 3.05 23.40 10.74
CA LYS A 523 3.76 24.07 11.85
C LYS A 523 3.27 25.51 11.95
N ILE A 524 2.36 25.78 12.88
CA ILE A 524 1.67 27.06 12.99
C ILE A 524 1.92 27.68 14.38
N GLY A 525 2.63 28.79 14.40
CA GLY A 525 2.91 29.50 15.66
C GLY A 525 3.62 28.61 16.70
N GLY A 526 4.53 27.74 16.27
CA GLY A 526 5.25 26.80 17.14
C GLY A 526 4.47 25.55 17.55
N LYS A 527 3.20 25.44 17.17
CA LYS A 527 2.38 24.24 17.38
C LYS A 527 2.37 23.37 16.12
N ARG A 528 2.18 22.06 16.29
CA ARG A 528 2.14 21.06 15.21
C ARG A 528 0.80 20.34 15.22
N THR A 529 0.27 20.03 14.03
CA THR A 529 -0.88 19.15 13.83
C THR A 529 -0.75 18.44 12.49
N GLY A 530 -1.31 17.24 12.40
CA GLY A 530 -1.43 16.51 11.12
C GLY A 530 -2.59 17.06 10.28
N PRO A 531 -2.46 17.09 8.94
CA PRO A 531 -3.58 17.42 8.06
C PRO A 531 -4.85 16.61 8.35
N ALA A 532 -4.69 15.32 8.61
CA ALA A 532 -5.81 14.39 8.86
C ALA A 532 -6.65 14.79 10.09
N GLU A 533 -6.04 15.39 11.10
CA GLU A 533 -6.75 15.86 12.31
C GLU A 533 -7.66 17.06 11.98
N ILE A 534 -7.16 18.00 11.18
CA ILE A 534 -7.96 19.13 10.69
C ILE A 534 -9.07 18.63 9.77
N GLU A 535 -8.75 17.76 8.82
CA GLU A 535 -9.70 17.19 7.86
C GLU A 535 -10.82 16.41 8.56
N GLY A 536 -10.47 15.66 9.62
CA GLY A 536 -11.46 14.97 10.46
C GLY A 536 -12.47 15.93 11.10
N LEU A 537 -12.02 17.06 11.65
CA LEU A 537 -12.90 18.07 12.23
C LEU A 537 -13.77 18.76 11.19
N VAL A 538 -13.20 19.01 10.00
CA VAL A 538 -13.94 19.61 8.88
C VAL A 538 -15.05 18.67 8.40
N MET A 539 -14.77 17.39 8.21
CA MET A 539 -15.76 16.40 7.78
C MET A 539 -16.82 16.11 8.87
N ALA A 540 -16.43 16.14 10.15
CA ALA A 540 -17.36 15.97 11.28
C ALA A 540 -18.47 17.04 11.36
N THR A 541 -18.35 18.15 10.63
CA THR A 541 -19.44 19.15 10.50
C THR A 541 -20.65 18.61 9.72
N GLY A 542 -20.48 17.54 8.95
CA GLY A 542 -21.48 17.05 7.99
C GLY A 542 -21.66 17.94 6.76
N LEU A 543 -21.03 19.10 6.71
CA LEU A 543 -21.10 20.06 5.60
C LEU A 543 -20.15 19.71 4.46
N ILE A 544 -19.10 18.93 4.75
CA ILE A 544 -18.00 18.60 3.83
C ILE A 544 -17.85 17.11 3.72
N THR A 545 -17.89 16.62 2.49
CA THR A 545 -17.72 15.18 2.18
C THR A 545 -16.26 14.76 2.24
N GLU A 546 -15.37 15.60 1.70
CA GLU A 546 -13.93 15.37 1.69
C GLU A 546 -13.17 16.69 1.83
N ALA A 547 -12.02 16.66 2.50
CA ALA A 547 -11.17 17.81 2.67
C ALA A 547 -9.68 17.46 2.50
N ALA A 548 -8.90 18.46 2.06
CA ALA A 548 -7.45 18.45 2.10
C ALA A 548 -6.96 19.67 2.86
N ALA A 549 -6.32 19.46 4.00
CA ALA A 549 -5.67 20.52 4.77
C ALA A 549 -4.20 20.67 4.37
N ILE A 550 -3.78 21.88 4.01
CA ILE A 550 -2.40 22.18 3.60
C ILE A 550 -1.87 23.40 4.36
N GLY A 551 -0.55 23.41 4.60
CA GLY A 551 0.16 24.56 5.18
C GLY A 551 0.75 25.43 4.08
N LEU A 552 0.34 26.70 4.06
CA LEU A 552 0.91 27.72 3.20
C LEU A 552 1.85 28.63 4.00
N PRO A 553 2.93 29.16 3.40
CA PRO A 553 3.82 30.09 4.08
C PRO A 553 3.06 31.30 4.65
N ASP A 554 3.30 31.63 5.90
CA ASP A 554 2.75 32.83 6.58
C ASP A 554 3.89 33.57 7.28
N PRO A 555 4.06 34.87 7.03
CA PRO A 555 5.17 35.65 7.58
C PRO A 555 5.18 35.77 9.11
N ARG A 556 4.02 35.58 9.77
CA ARG A 556 3.88 35.74 11.23
C ARG A 556 3.90 34.42 11.98
N ALA A 557 3.19 33.43 11.43
CA ALA A 557 3.03 32.11 12.08
C ALA A 557 3.93 31.02 11.49
N GLY A 558 4.78 31.36 10.50
CA GLY A 558 5.55 30.40 9.72
C GLY A 558 4.70 29.72 8.65
N GLN A 559 3.55 29.20 9.04
CA GLN A 559 2.53 28.65 8.14
C GLN A 559 1.12 29.07 8.59
N SER A 560 0.17 29.07 7.64
CA SER A 560 -1.28 29.18 7.88
C SER A 560 -1.98 27.96 7.27
N VAL A 561 -3.11 27.57 7.86
CA VAL A 561 -3.94 26.47 7.31
C VAL A 561 -4.77 26.98 6.15
N MET A 562 -4.76 26.24 5.04
CA MET A 562 -5.77 26.29 4.00
C MET A 562 -6.49 24.95 3.94
N CYS A 563 -7.82 24.95 3.90
CA CYS A 563 -8.63 23.77 3.64
C CYS A 563 -9.23 23.84 2.24
N VAL A 564 -9.02 22.78 1.44
CA VAL A 564 -9.68 22.61 0.15
C VAL A 564 -10.75 21.51 0.33
N CYS A 565 -12.02 21.87 0.13
CA CYS A 565 -13.17 21.09 0.60
C CYS A 565 -14.12 20.76 -0.55
N ILE A 566 -14.68 19.55 -0.51
CA ILE A 566 -15.81 19.13 -1.36
C ILE A 566 -17.08 19.26 -0.52
N PRO A 567 -18.02 20.16 -0.85
CA PRO A 567 -19.27 20.31 -0.10
C PRO A 567 -20.13 19.04 -0.18
N SER A 568 -20.86 18.75 0.90
CA SER A 568 -21.84 17.67 0.90
C SER A 568 -23.01 18.00 -0.05
N PRO A 569 -23.70 17.00 -0.61
CA PRO A 569 -24.83 17.22 -1.49
C PRO A 569 -25.87 18.18 -0.89
N GLY A 570 -26.22 19.24 -1.63
CA GLY A 570 -27.16 20.26 -1.18
C GLY A 570 -26.60 21.36 -0.26
N VAL A 571 -25.33 21.30 0.10
CA VAL A 571 -24.65 22.34 0.88
C VAL A 571 -24.09 23.42 -0.06
N ALA A 572 -24.36 24.68 0.27
CA ALA A 572 -23.86 25.81 -0.51
C ALA A 572 -22.34 26.02 -0.27
N ALA A 573 -21.61 26.20 -1.36
CA ALA A 573 -20.18 26.55 -1.35
C ALA A 573 -20.02 28.07 -1.13
N ASP A 574 -20.33 28.57 0.07
CA ASP A 574 -20.35 29.98 0.40
C ASP A 574 -19.53 30.32 1.65
N GLU A 575 -19.43 31.62 1.97
CA GLU A 575 -18.66 32.10 3.12
C GLU A 575 -19.26 31.65 4.46
N ASN A 576 -20.57 31.37 4.52
CA ASN A 576 -21.20 30.85 5.73
C ASN A 576 -20.72 29.44 6.03
N THR A 577 -20.70 28.57 5.03
CA THR A 577 -20.14 27.20 5.13
C THR A 577 -18.64 27.25 5.45
N ALA A 578 -17.88 28.15 4.81
CA ALA A 578 -16.46 28.34 5.11
C ALA A 578 -16.23 28.77 6.57
N ASN A 579 -17.07 29.63 7.12
CA ASN A 579 -16.95 30.05 8.52
C ASN A 579 -17.26 28.91 9.50
N GLN A 580 -18.26 28.09 9.22
CA GLN A 580 -18.57 26.90 10.03
C GLN A 580 -17.40 25.90 10.03
N VAL A 581 -16.75 25.70 8.89
CA VAL A 581 -15.51 24.88 8.78
C VAL A 581 -14.38 25.49 9.62
N ARG A 582 -14.13 26.80 9.52
CA ARG A 582 -13.11 27.50 10.32
C ARG A 582 -13.38 27.36 11.82
N ASP A 583 -14.62 27.53 12.22
CA ASP A 583 -15.01 27.49 13.63
C ASP A 583 -14.95 26.08 14.21
N ALA A 584 -15.27 25.06 13.44
CA ALA A 584 -15.12 23.66 13.85
C ALA A 584 -13.65 23.31 14.14
N VAL A 585 -12.73 23.71 13.26
CA VAL A 585 -11.29 23.52 13.48
C VAL A 585 -10.80 24.32 14.68
N ALA A 586 -11.24 25.56 14.83
CA ALA A 586 -10.86 26.40 15.97
C ALA A 586 -11.37 25.83 17.31
N ALA A 587 -12.57 25.25 17.32
CA ALA A 587 -13.14 24.60 18.51
C ALA A 587 -12.39 23.32 18.88
N GLY A 588 -12.00 22.50 17.89
CA GLY A 588 -11.31 21.22 18.12
C GLY A 588 -9.82 21.36 18.45
N LEU A 589 -9.09 22.23 17.74
CA LEU A 589 -7.62 22.36 17.83
C LEU A 589 -7.14 23.72 18.38
N GLY A 590 -8.06 24.65 18.59
CA GLY A 590 -7.74 26.00 19.03
C GLY A 590 -7.52 26.99 17.88
N HIS A 591 -7.60 28.29 18.20
CA HIS A 591 -7.55 29.38 17.22
C HIS A 591 -6.26 29.43 16.38
N ALA A 592 -5.16 28.87 16.87
CA ALA A 592 -3.91 28.83 16.11
C ALA A 592 -4.05 28.06 14.79
N PHE A 593 -4.89 27.02 14.78
CA PHE A 593 -5.12 26.16 13.61
C PHE A 593 -6.36 26.54 12.80
N ARG A 594 -7.07 27.61 13.18
CA ARG A 594 -8.23 28.09 12.42
C ARG A 594 -7.83 28.35 10.98
N PRO A 595 -8.46 27.71 9.98
CA PRO A 595 -8.10 27.89 8.58
C PRO A 595 -8.20 29.37 8.18
N LYS A 596 -7.14 29.90 7.57
CA LYS A 596 -7.14 31.23 6.99
C LYS A 596 -8.00 31.25 5.75
N ASP A 597 -7.84 30.23 4.91
CA ASP A 597 -8.55 30.07 3.64
C ASP A 597 -9.30 28.75 3.62
N VAL A 598 -10.54 28.78 3.12
CA VAL A 598 -11.36 27.61 2.83
C VAL A 598 -11.81 27.72 1.38
N LEU A 599 -11.39 26.77 0.56
CA LEU A 599 -11.72 26.72 -0.85
C LEU A 599 -12.68 25.58 -1.11
N PHE A 600 -13.61 25.77 -2.05
CA PHE A 600 -14.54 24.74 -2.46
C PHE A 600 -14.25 24.27 -3.88
N VAL A 601 -14.22 22.97 -4.07
CA VAL A 601 -13.98 22.30 -5.35
C VAL A 601 -14.94 21.13 -5.52
N SER A 602 -15.12 20.66 -6.77
CA SER A 602 -15.97 19.51 -7.05
C SER A 602 -15.25 18.18 -6.85
N ASP A 603 -13.90 18.17 -6.89
CA ASP A 603 -13.08 16.99 -6.62
C ASP A 603 -11.68 17.41 -6.16
N LEU A 604 -10.98 16.51 -5.45
CA LEU A 604 -9.61 16.69 -4.99
C LEU A 604 -8.65 15.84 -5.83
N PRO A 605 -7.40 16.31 -6.09
CA PRO A 605 -6.38 15.50 -6.72
C PRO A 605 -6.13 14.19 -5.96
N LYS A 606 -6.38 13.04 -6.59
CA LYS A 606 -6.34 11.71 -5.96
C LYS A 606 -5.55 10.71 -6.79
N THR A 607 -5.01 9.73 -6.09
CA THR A 607 -4.56 8.48 -6.70
C THR A 607 -5.77 7.58 -7.01
N ARG A 608 -5.59 6.51 -7.81
CA ARG A 608 -6.67 5.54 -8.08
C ARG A 608 -7.19 4.82 -6.83
N ASN A 609 -6.39 4.72 -5.79
CA ASN A 609 -6.85 4.22 -4.49
C ASN A 609 -7.55 5.31 -3.68
N MET A 610 -7.98 6.37 -4.32
CA MET A 610 -8.69 7.50 -3.72
C MET A 610 -7.90 8.27 -2.65
N LYS A 611 -6.59 8.01 -2.51
CA LYS A 611 -5.72 8.76 -1.59
C LYS A 611 -5.50 10.18 -2.12
N ILE A 612 -5.83 11.18 -1.32
CA ILE A 612 -5.63 12.60 -1.65
C ILE A 612 -4.13 12.90 -1.78
N MET A 613 -3.77 13.53 -2.87
CA MET A 613 -2.39 13.96 -3.15
C MET A 613 -2.16 15.38 -2.64
N ARG A 614 -2.02 15.56 -1.30
CA ARG A 614 -1.89 16.89 -0.65
C ARG A 614 -0.74 17.70 -1.22
N ARG A 615 0.36 17.06 -1.61
CA ARG A 615 1.47 17.72 -2.31
C ARG A 615 1.01 18.41 -3.61
N VAL A 616 0.15 17.75 -4.36
CA VAL A 616 -0.41 18.28 -5.62
C VAL A 616 -1.39 19.40 -5.33
N VAL A 617 -2.25 19.23 -4.31
CA VAL A 617 -3.18 20.28 -3.84
C VAL A 617 -2.40 21.53 -3.42
N LYS A 618 -1.33 21.37 -2.64
CA LYS A 618 -0.47 22.47 -2.18
C LYS A 618 0.22 23.18 -3.34
N ALA A 619 0.81 22.43 -4.26
CA ALA A 619 1.49 22.99 -5.43
C ALA A 619 0.50 23.76 -6.32
N ALA A 620 -0.68 23.18 -6.57
CA ALA A 620 -1.75 23.84 -7.34
C ALA A 620 -2.23 25.15 -6.66
N ALA A 621 -2.45 25.12 -5.34
CA ALA A 621 -2.85 26.31 -4.57
C ALA A 621 -1.78 27.40 -4.55
N GLN A 622 -0.51 27.07 -4.73
CA GLN A 622 0.60 28.02 -4.78
C GLN A 622 1.01 28.43 -6.21
N GLY A 623 0.37 27.89 -7.24
CA GLY A 623 0.78 28.10 -8.63
C GLY A 623 2.16 27.53 -8.97
N GLN A 624 2.56 26.47 -8.27
CA GLN A 624 3.86 25.81 -8.44
C GLN A 624 3.74 24.52 -9.26
N SER A 625 4.85 24.04 -9.81
CA SER A 625 4.89 22.75 -10.49
C SER A 625 4.53 21.62 -9.51
N SER A 626 3.55 20.83 -9.87
CA SER A 626 3.07 19.70 -9.06
C SER A 626 3.98 18.48 -9.07
N GLY A 627 5.12 18.50 -9.78
CA GLY A 627 6.06 17.38 -9.87
C GLY A 627 5.43 16.15 -10.53
N ASP A 628 5.77 14.95 -10.03
CA ASP A 628 5.24 13.68 -10.56
C ASP A 628 3.72 13.55 -10.35
N LEU A 629 2.98 13.50 -11.45
CA LEU A 629 1.53 13.33 -11.52
C LEU A 629 1.11 11.94 -12.04
N THR A 630 2.04 11.02 -12.20
CA THR A 630 1.81 9.70 -12.82
C THR A 630 0.76 8.85 -12.10
N ALA A 631 0.60 9.05 -10.79
CA ALA A 631 -0.42 8.39 -9.98
C ALA A 631 -1.78 9.12 -9.96
N LEU A 632 -1.87 10.32 -10.54
CA LEU A 632 -3.07 11.15 -10.51
C LEU A 632 -4.12 10.63 -11.50
N VAL A 633 -5.36 10.46 -11.03
CA VAL A 633 -6.47 9.95 -11.87
C VAL A 633 -7.38 11.04 -12.40
N ASN A 634 -7.43 12.18 -11.75
CA ASN A 634 -8.34 13.28 -12.03
C ASN A 634 -7.61 14.61 -12.27
N PRO A 635 -6.88 14.76 -13.38
CA PRO A 635 -6.07 15.96 -13.64
C PRO A 635 -6.87 17.27 -13.59
N LYS A 636 -8.16 17.24 -13.94
CA LYS A 636 -9.05 18.41 -13.87
C LYS A 636 -9.17 18.98 -12.45
N ALA A 637 -9.06 18.14 -11.42
CA ALA A 637 -9.10 18.59 -10.02
C ALA A 637 -7.91 19.51 -9.67
N VAL A 638 -6.75 19.29 -10.30
CA VAL A 638 -5.58 20.18 -10.13
C VAL A 638 -5.88 21.59 -10.65
N ASP A 639 -6.45 21.67 -11.86
CA ASP A 639 -6.83 22.94 -12.48
C ASP A 639 -7.94 23.65 -11.69
N GLU A 640 -8.83 22.89 -11.05
CA GLU A 640 -9.91 23.43 -10.22
C GLU A 640 -9.38 24.01 -8.92
N VAL A 641 -8.49 23.29 -8.23
CA VAL A 641 -7.82 23.80 -7.02
C VAL A 641 -7.03 25.09 -7.34
N ALA A 642 -6.27 25.10 -8.42
CA ALA A 642 -5.52 26.29 -8.83
C ALA A 642 -6.43 27.49 -9.07
N ARG A 643 -7.54 27.30 -9.80
CA ARG A 643 -8.54 28.36 -10.04
C ARG A 643 -9.20 28.83 -8.76
N ALA A 644 -9.59 27.92 -7.88
CA ALA A 644 -10.21 28.27 -6.60
C ALA A 644 -9.25 29.07 -5.70
N ALA A 645 -7.94 28.81 -5.81
CA ALA A 645 -6.89 29.55 -5.11
C ALA A 645 -6.52 30.89 -5.77
N GLY A 646 -7.23 31.30 -6.85
CA GLY A 646 -6.95 32.55 -7.57
C GLY A 646 -5.69 32.52 -8.45
N GLN A 647 -5.15 31.35 -8.72
CA GLN A 647 -4.01 31.16 -9.61
C GLN A 647 -4.49 31.17 -11.07
N VAL A 648 -4.02 32.12 -11.86
CA VAL A 648 -4.34 32.21 -13.28
C VAL A 648 -3.35 31.35 -14.07
N TRP A 649 -3.80 30.18 -14.50
CA TRP A 649 -3.06 29.36 -15.45
C TRP A 649 -3.46 29.79 -16.87
N LEU A 650 -2.58 30.52 -17.56
CA LEU A 650 -2.73 30.72 -18.99
C LEU A 650 -2.36 29.41 -19.71
N ILE A 651 -3.35 28.60 -20.02
CA ILE A 651 -3.21 27.51 -20.97
C ILE A 651 -3.09 28.16 -22.34
N SER A 652 -1.87 28.31 -22.85
CA SER A 652 -1.67 28.66 -24.24
C SER A 652 -2.17 27.51 -25.12
N PRO A 653 -3.13 27.71 -26.01
CA PRO A 653 -3.52 26.72 -26.99
C PRO A 653 -2.52 26.73 -28.15
N CYS A 654 -1.27 26.39 -27.88
CA CYS A 654 -0.33 26.11 -28.94
C CYS A 654 -0.33 24.60 -29.18
N ALA A 655 -1.26 24.14 -29.99
CA ALA A 655 -1.20 22.86 -30.66
C ALA A 655 -0.22 22.99 -31.84
N GLU A 656 1.05 22.86 -31.59
CA GLU A 656 1.96 22.40 -32.64
C GLU A 656 1.94 20.89 -32.63
N THR A 657 1.18 20.32 -33.53
CA THR A 657 1.25 18.92 -33.89
C THR A 657 2.59 18.66 -34.57
N ASN A 658 3.59 18.27 -33.79
CA ASN A 658 4.69 17.52 -34.36
C ASN A 658 4.19 16.11 -34.68
N SER A 659 4.63 15.57 -35.79
CA SER A 659 4.23 14.32 -36.42
C SER A 659 4.43 13.04 -35.60
N MET A 660 4.48 13.11 -34.26
CA MET A 660 4.64 12.01 -33.32
C MET A 660 3.77 12.20 -32.06
N GLY A 661 2.55 12.62 -32.15
CA GLY A 661 1.47 12.37 -31.19
C GLY A 661 1.71 12.56 -29.67
N SER A 662 2.72 13.33 -29.23
CA SER A 662 2.97 13.56 -27.81
C SER A 662 2.54 14.96 -27.39
N TYR A 663 1.61 15.04 -26.45
CA TYR A 663 1.25 16.28 -25.76
C TYR A 663 2.30 16.65 -24.72
N GLN A 664 3.19 17.57 -25.01
CA GLN A 664 3.97 18.28 -24.01
C GLN A 664 3.22 19.55 -23.58
N ARG A 665 2.73 19.59 -22.34
CA ARG A 665 2.26 20.83 -21.70
C ARG A 665 3.46 21.59 -21.15
N LYS A 666 3.87 22.68 -21.83
CA LYS A 666 4.78 23.67 -21.26
C LYS A 666 3.97 24.63 -20.38
N VAL A 667 4.29 24.65 -19.10
CA VAL A 667 3.77 25.64 -18.15
C VAL A 667 4.71 26.84 -18.17
N ILE A 668 4.24 28.00 -18.55
CA ILE A 668 4.97 29.26 -18.47
C ILE A 668 4.33 30.08 -17.34
N LEU A 669 5.10 30.33 -16.29
CA LEU A 669 4.73 31.28 -15.25
C LEU A 669 4.99 32.71 -15.75
N VAL A 670 4.02 33.57 -15.68
CA VAL A 670 4.20 35.01 -15.87
C VAL A 670 3.97 35.72 -14.55
N ASP A 671 5.03 36.25 -13.97
CA ASP A 671 4.98 37.12 -12.79
C ASP A 671 4.54 38.55 -13.22
N GLY A 672 3.50 39.03 -12.56
CA GLY A 672 3.28 40.43 -12.27
C GLY A 672 2.70 41.36 -13.36
N ALA A 673 1.57 41.99 -12.99
CA ALA A 673 0.96 43.19 -13.51
C ALA A 673 0.34 43.16 -14.92
N LEU A 674 -0.99 43.16 -14.91
CA LEU A 674 -1.85 43.48 -16.05
C LEU A 674 -1.83 45.01 -16.30
N ASP A 675 -1.21 45.42 -17.41
CA ASP A 675 -1.65 46.61 -18.10
C ASP A 675 -2.54 46.16 -19.27
N ALA A 676 -3.76 46.71 -19.26
CA ALA A 676 -4.78 46.40 -20.25
C ALA A 676 -4.41 47.09 -21.59
N ALA A 677 -4.04 46.33 -22.56
CA ALA A 677 -3.99 46.78 -23.94
C ALA A 677 -4.82 45.84 -24.82
N ILE A 678 -5.85 46.44 -25.36
CA ILE A 678 -6.89 45.98 -26.28
C ILE A 678 -6.26 45.41 -27.54
N LEU A 679 -6.81 44.25 -27.95
CA LEU A 679 -6.61 43.67 -29.28
C LEU A 679 -7.48 44.38 -30.32
N PRO A 680 -7.09 44.36 -31.61
CA PRO A 680 -8.05 44.25 -32.68
C PRO A 680 -7.90 42.95 -33.46
N ASP A 681 -9.06 42.39 -33.80
CA ASP A 681 -9.47 41.38 -34.81
C ASP A 681 -8.61 40.12 -35.04
#